data_15c2a39402888445523c8f46488e8afb
#
_entry.id   15c2a39402888445523c8f46488e8afb
#
_cell.length_a   1.000
_cell.length_b   1.000
_cell.length_c   1.000
_cell.angle_alpha   90.00
_cell.angle_beta   90.00
_cell.angle_gamma   90.00
#
_symmetry.space_group_name_H-M   'P 1'
#
loop_
_entity.id
_entity.type
_entity.pdbx_description
1 polymer ?
#
loop_
_entity_poly.entity_id
_entity_poly.type
_entity_poly.pdbx_seq_one_letter_code
_entity_poly.pdbx_strand_id
1 'polypeptide(L)'
;MMNSIRRLASLAVCFLTAVCVSGAVRVAQTGGRWVIENNELRVTVDAQAGSLAVLEKAGRTTWTQAPSPRPAAFANPKALEGAERGVGFQSEFTAAGGKAYTLALKLTLPERGADLRVEADMADRAANIESIPFLEPFLLDSAAGGIVVADYANGHLYPVDMQPFPKKRFAISNIDMPWIGVCDMVKGQGYALIAETPDDAYFDVRSVERGGRTLSAPRITWNPSMRTFRYPRKLLYHFSPRGGYVALAKRYRTYAKDLGLIVPFTEKLKKNPNIARAFGAPDVWGEASLAFARAAKQAGVEKMLIHGASPPADMKAINELGYLTSKYDIYQDVMPIQNDSEIDSRLEWVPDNVVLRADGTRMPAWLTWDKKQFMKRCPTFWVRTAERVIPKDLAQRPYLGRFIDVTTAEGLYECYDPKHLLTATEKRQRGVDLLSYVRSLNLVTGGEHGRWWAVPQLDYIEGMMSGGSTSWPSGYLLRPKSKDQPFTNPDGRAYPKWEEYEKWGIGHQYRVPLWELVFHDCIITTWYWGDSSDFLLVAAPEVTPKKDAYNILYGSMPMMWANKEGSWVNDREMFLRTYRNTCKLHEVIATAEMTTHEFVTPDRAVQRSRFSDGTEVVVNFGERPYAAKAGGKRYLLPKNGFAAKGPKIEQSLALVNGKPVTSIRTASFRFTDAK
;
A
#
# COMPACT_ATOMS: atom_id res chain seq x y z
N MET A 1 -43.25 -25.73 82.73
CA MET A 1 -43.88 -26.66 81.79
C MET A 1 -43.59 -26.23 80.41
N MET A 2 -43.10 -27.21 79.65
CA MET A 2 -42.93 -27.26 78.16
C MET A 2 -41.94 -26.31 77.44
N ASN A 3 -40.91 -26.97 77.11
CA ASN A 3 -39.85 -26.63 76.13
C ASN A 3 -40.40 -26.33 74.76
N SER A 4 -39.75 -25.37 74.07
CA SER A 4 -39.67 -25.37 72.61
C SER A 4 -38.26 -24.88 72.17
N ILE A 5 -37.45 -25.82 71.73
CA ILE A 5 -36.15 -25.62 71.10
C ILE A 5 -36.39 -25.17 69.69
N ARG A 6 -35.96 -23.96 69.33
CA ARG A 6 -35.82 -23.53 67.93
C ARG A 6 -34.37 -23.69 67.50
N ARG A 7 -34.13 -24.58 66.53
CA ARG A 7 -32.87 -24.76 65.81
C ARG A 7 -32.70 -23.59 64.87
N LEU A 8 -31.67 -22.80 65.08
CA LEU A 8 -31.13 -21.86 64.06
C LEU A 8 -30.25 -22.65 63.08
N ALA A 9 -30.71 -22.75 61.87
CA ALA A 9 -29.87 -23.21 60.76
C ALA A 9 -29.06 -22.02 60.25
N SER A 10 -27.75 -22.03 60.51
CA SER A 10 -26.82 -21.07 59.93
C SER A 10 -26.59 -21.39 58.44
N LEU A 11 -27.15 -20.57 57.52
CA LEU A 11 -26.76 -20.55 56.12
C LEU A 11 -25.42 -19.81 56.04
N ALA A 12 -24.36 -20.57 55.84
CA ALA A 12 -23.07 -19.99 55.40
C ALA A 12 -23.19 -19.60 53.92
N VAL A 13 -23.43 -18.31 53.65
CA VAL A 13 -23.30 -17.74 52.30
C VAL A 13 -21.82 -17.55 52.03
N CYS A 14 -21.22 -18.48 51.29
CA CYS A 14 -19.90 -18.26 50.69
C CYS A 14 -20.01 -17.14 49.66
N PHE A 15 -19.63 -15.93 50.06
CA PHE A 15 -19.29 -14.88 49.12
C PHE A 15 -18.00 -15.29 48.41
N LEU A 16 -18.09 -15.86 47.21
CA LEU A 16 -17.01 -15.86 46.24
C LEU A 16 -16.81 -14.40 45.78
N THR A 17 -15.89 -13.72 46.44
CA THR A 17 -15.33 -12.49 45.87
C THR A 17 -14.55 -12.88 44.62
N ALA A 18 -15.21 -12.80 43.47
CA ALA A 18 -14.53 -12.80 42.20
C ALA A 18 -13.71 -11.53 42.14
N VAL A 19 -12.45 -11.62 42.53
CA VAL A 19 -11.44 -10.59 42.18
C VAL A 19 -11.35 -10.66 40.68
N CYS A 20 -12.04 -9.74 40.00
CA CYS A 20 -11.79 -9.44 38.58
C CYS A 20 -10.37 -8.91 38.49
N VAL A 21 -9.36 -9.77 38.32
CA VAL A 21 -8.07 -9.42 37.75
C VAL A 21 -8.33 -9.18 36.28
N SER A 22 -8.72 -7.94 35.97
CA SER A 22 -8.88 -7.44 34.62
C SER A 22 -7.50 -7.47 33.92
N GLY A 23 -7.31 -8.35 32.92
CA GLY A 23 -6.20 -8.27 32.01
C GLY A 23 -5.38 -9.53 31.72
N ALA A 24 -5.52 -10.61 32.47
CA ALA A 24 -4.71 -11.81 32.25
C ALA A 24 -5.29 -12.71 31.14
N VAL A 25 -4.44 -13.12 30.18
CA VAL A 25 -4.80 -14.15 29.20
C VAL A 25 -5.03 -15.48 29.94
N ARG A 26 -6.18 -16.09 29.72
CA ARG A 26 -6.54 -17.39 30.24
C ARG A 26 -6.26 -18.48 29.21
N VAL A 27 -5.57 -19.54 29.63
CA VAL A 27 -5.37 -20.75 28.83
C VAL A 27 -6.03 -21.91 29.56
N ALA A 28 -6.89 -22.66 28.88
CA ALA A 28 -7.60 -23.81 29.46
C ALA A 28 -7.79 -24.92 28.43
N GLN A 29 -7.91 -26.16 28.89
CA GLN A 29 -8.32 -27.29 28.07
C GLN A 29 -9.74 -27.73 28.51
N THR A 30 -10.63 -27.88 27.53
CA THR A 30 -12.03 -28.29 27.80
C THR A 30 -12.50 -29.21 26.69
N GLY A 31 -12.92 -30.43 27.01
CA GLY A 31 -13.47 -31.38 26.02
C GLY A 31 -12.53 -31.69 24.84
N GLY A 32 -11.23 -31.85 25.08
CA GLY A 32 -10.22 -32.13 24.03
C GLY A 32 -9.80 -30.89 23.20
N ARG A 33 -10.39 -29.71 23.46
CA ARG A 33 -10.06 -28.46 22.81
C ARG A 33 -9.28 -27.55 23.74
N TRP A 34 -8.37 -26.77 23.15
CA TRP A 34 -7.65 -25.71 23.85
C TRP A 34 -8.34 -24.37 23.65
N VAL A 35 -8.42 -23.59 24.70
CA VAL A 35 -9.02 -22.24 24.70
C VAL A 35 -7.95 -21.25 25.17
N ILE A 36 -7.69 -20.22 24.37
CA ILE A 36 -6.87 -19.05 24.71
C ILE A 36 -7.81 -17.85 24.69
N GLU A 37 -7.87 -17.11 25.78
CA GLU A 37 -8.90 -16.08 25.94
C GLU A 37 -8.34 -14.85 26.65
N ASN A 38 -8.64 -13.66 26.12
CA ASN A 38 -8.48 -12.37 26.78
C ASN A 38 -9.84 -11.64 26.82
N ASN A 39 -9.85 -10.33 27.11
CA ASN A 39 -11.10 -9.57 27.16
C ASN A 39 -11.79 -9.40 25.80
N GLU A 40 -11.04 -9.42 24.71
CA GLU A 40 -11.52 -9.13 23.36
C GLU A 40 -11.75 -10.39 22.51
N LEU A 41 -10.90 -11.40 22.69
CA LEU A 41 -10.93 -12.63 21.88
C LEU A 41 -11.06 -13.89 22.73
N ARG A 42 -11.74 -14.88 22.14
CA ARG A 42 -11.67 -16.28 22.56
C ARG A 42 -11.28 -17.13 21.37
N VAL A 43 -10.08 -17.70 21.40
CA VAL A 43 -9.57 -18.62 20.39
C VAL A 43 -9.77 -20.05 20.87
N THR A 44 -10.52 -20.83 20.12
CA THR A 44 -10.73 -22.27 20.36
C THR A 44 -9.91 -23.05 19.34
N VAL A 45 -9.03 -23.92 19.82
CA VAL A 45 -8.16 -24.77 19.00
C VAL A 45 -8.67 -26.19 19.09
N ASP A 46 -9.08 -26.75 17.96
CA ASP A 46 -9.35 -28.19 17.82
C ASP A 46 -8.03 -28.86 17.39
N ALA A 47 -7.35 -29.46 18.36
CA ALA A 47 -6.03 -30.03 18.13
C ALA A 47 -6.06 -31.27 17.21
N GLN A 48 -7.15 -32.04 17.22
CA GLN A 48 -7.30 -33.22 16.33
C GLN A 48 -7.51 -32.77 14.87
N ALA A 49 -8.35 -31.76 14.67
CA ALA A 49 -8.64 -31.24 13.34
C ALA A 49 -7.54 -30.28 12.83
N GLY A 50 -6.62 -29.83 13.71
CA GLY A 50 -5.63 -28.80 13.37
C GLY A 50 -6.28 -27.46 12.93
N SER A 51 -7.39 -27.09 13.57
CA SER A 51 -8.19 -25.94 13.16
C SER A 51 -8.49 -24.98 14.31
N LEU A 52 -8.81 -23.74 13.93
CA LEU A 52 -9.11 -22.64 14.85
C LEU A 52 -10.51 -22.11 14.63
N ALA A 53 -11.15 -21.69 15.73
CA ALA A 53 -12.30 -20.79 15.70
C ALA A 53 -12.00 -19.59 16.61
N VAL A 54 -12.32 -18.39 16.17
CA VAL A 54 -12.09 -17.16 16.91
C VAL A 54 -13.41 -16.44 17.14
N LEU A 55 -13.79 -16.26 18.39
CA LEU A 55 -14.90 -15.39 18.79
C LEU A 55 -14.32 -14.00 19.11
N GLU A 56 -14.68 -13.03 18.29
CA GLU A 56 -14.52 -11.61 18.60
C GLU A 56 -15.72 -11.20 19.48
N LYS A 57 -15.43 -10.80 20.73
CA LYS A 57 -16.45 -10.69 21.79
C LYS A 57 -17.34 -9.46 21.68
N ALA A 58 -16.77 -8.31 21.26
CA ALA A 58 -17.51 -7.06 21.20
C ALA A 58 -18.60 -7.08 20.10
N GLY A 59 -18.28 -7.61 18.92
CA GLY A 59 -19.22 -7.81 17.81
C GLY A 59 -19.97 -9.13 17.88
N ARG A 60 -19.61 -10.03 18.82
CA ARG A 60 -20.12 -11.40 18.94
C ARG A 60 -19.98 -12.21 17.64
N THR A 61 -18.90 -11.97 16.91
CA THR A 61 -18.65 -12.60 15.62
C THR A 61 -17.72 -13.80 15.79
N THR A 62 -18.17 -14.97 15.34
CA THR A 62 -17.33 -16.16 15.31
C THR A 62 -16.77 -16.38 13.92
N TRP A 63 -15.44 -16.34 13.82
CA TRP A 63 -14.68 -16.64 12.62
C TRP A 63 -14.27 -18.10 12.64
N THR A 64 -14.60 -18.84 11.59
CA THR A 64 -14.23 -20.26 11.41
C THR A 64 -13.36 -20.41 10.18
N GLN A 65 -12.39 -21.29 10.27
CA GLN A 65 -11.52 -21.59 9.14
C GLN A 65 -12.26 -22.44 8.09
N ALA A 66 -11.79 -22.34 6.83
CA ALA A 66 -12.16 -23.27 5.79
C ALA A 66 -11.70 -24.70 6.15
N PRO A 67 -12.41 -25.73 5.70
CA PRO A 67 -11.94 -27.10 5.85
C PRO A 67 -10.57 -27.28 5.15
N SER A 68 -9.65 -27.95 5.81
CA SER A 68 -8.37 -28.30 5.20
C SER A 68 -8.54 -29.47 4.24
N PRO A 69 -8.01 -29.39 3.01
CA PRO A 69 -7.96 -30.54 2.12
C PRO A 69 -6.95 -31.61 2.59
N ARG A 70 -6.06 -31.22 3.51
CA ARG A 70 -5.07 -32.11 4.15
C ARG A 70 -4.99 -31.74 5.62
N PRO A 71 -5.92 -32.24 6.47
CA PRO A 71 -5.92 -31.96 7.89
C PRO A 71 -4.60 -32.47 8.52
N ALA A 72 -3.94 -31.60 9.26
CA ALA A 72 -2.75 -31.95 10.05
C ALA A 72 -3.06 -31.63 11.52
N ALA A 73 -3.01 -32.64 12.38
CA ALA A 73 -3.26 -32.44 13.81
C ALA A 73 -2.21 -31.53 14.44
N PHE A 74 -2.59 -30.82 15.48
CA PHE A 74 -1.72 -30.06 16.37
C PHE A 74 -1.36 -30.96 17.56
N ALA A 75 -0.23 -31.64 17.44
CA ALA A 75 0.26 -32.60 18.44
C ALA A 75 0.99 -31.89 19.59
N ASN A 76 1.20 -32.62 20.69
CA ASN A 76 2.03 -32.24 21.83
C ASN A 76 1.70 -30.83 22.39
N PRO A 77 0.42 -30.54 22.71
CA PRO A 77 0.02 -29.24 23.21
C PRO A 77 0.69 -28.89 24.53
N LYS A 78 1.21 -27.65 24.63
CA LYS A 78 1.85 -27.14 25.85
C LYS A 78 1.40 -25.69 26.08
N ALA A 79 0.89 -25.39 27.28
CA ALA A 79 0.64 -24.01 27.68
C ALA A 79 1.96 -23.20 27.70
N LEU A 80 1.92 -21.99 27.17
CA LEU A 80 3.04 -21.04 27.16
C LEU A 80 2.84 -20.04 28.32
N GLU A 81 3.94 -19.82 29.06
CA GLU A 81 4.01 -18.86 30.17
C GLU A 81 4.87 -17.66 29.76
N GLY A 82 4.63 -16.51 30.37
CA GLY A 82 5.40 -15.27 30.11
C GLY A 82 4.52 -14.09 29.71
N ALA A 83 5.13 -13.11 29.06
CA ALA A 83 4.45 -11.87 28.65
C ALA A 83 3.35 -12.09 27.60
N GLU A 84 3.54 -13.06 26.69
CA GLU A 84 2.51 -13.50 25.75
C GLU A 84 2.09 -14.93 26.11
N ARG A 85 0.86 -15.08 26.61
CA ARG A 85 0.31 -16.38 27.01
C ARG A 85 -0.42 -17.02 25.84
N GLY A 86 -0.32 -18.35 25.75
CA GLY A 86 -0.94 -19.08 24.67
C GLY A 86 -0.69 -20.59 24.75
N VAL A 87 -0.71 -21.24 23.60
CA VAL A 87 -0.46 -22.68 23.49
C VAL A 87 0.53 -22.94 22.38
N GLY A 88 1.54 -23.76 22.67
CA GLY A 88 2.47 -24.35 21.71
C GLY A 88 1.98 -25.72 21.23
N PHE A 89 2.25 -26.04 19.98
CA PHE A 89 1.92 -27.32 19.34
C PHE A 89 3.06 -27.76 18.41
N GLN A 90 3.03 -29.01 18.01
CA GLN A 90 3.75 -29.51 16.85
C GLN A 90 2.74 -29.84 15.75
N SER A 91 3.06 -29.51 14.50
CA SER A 91 2.24 -29.86 13.35
C SER A 91 3.10 -30.47 12.26
N GLU A 92 2.68 -31.60 11.73
CA GLU A 92 3.30 -32.17 10.55
C GLU A 92 2.65 -31.58 9.30
N PHE A 93 3.49 -31.11 8.40
CA PHE A 93 3.11 -30.59 7.12
C PHE A 93 3.76 -31.42 6.00
N THR A 94 2.96 -31.93 5.09
CA THR A 94 3.45 -32.64 3.91
C THR A 94 3.39 -31.73 2.69
N ALA A 95 4.54 -31.41 2.11
CA ALA A 95 4.62 -30.61 0.89
C ALA A 95 4.10 -31.36 -0.34
N ALA A 96 3.94 -30.65 -1.46
CA ALA A 96 3.43 -31.21 -2.71
C ALA A 96 4.25 -32.40 -3.24
N GLY A 97 5.57 -32.40 -2.99
CA GLY A 97 6.48 -33.49 -3.32
C GLY A 97 6.47 -34.68 -2.37
N GLY A 98 5.55 -34.73 -1.37
CA GLY A 98 5.43 -35.82 -0.40
C GLY A 98 6.40 -35.73 0.79
N LYS A 99 7.27 -34.73 0.84
CA LYS A 99 8.19 -34.51 1.97
C LYS A 99 7.45 -33.97 3.18
N ALA A 100 7.64 -34.59 4.34
CA ALA A 100 7.06 -34.14 5.59
C ALA A 100 8.02 -33.21 6.35
N TYR A 101 7.43 -32.19 7.01
CA TYR A 101 8.15 -31.25 7.88
C TYR A 101 7.39 -31.14 9.21
N THR A 102 8.12 -31.07 10.31
CA THR A 102 7.53 -30.79 11.64
C THR A 102 7.76 -29.33 11.99
N LEU A 103 6.66 -28.60 12.20
CA LEU A 103 6.66 -27.21 12.63
C LEU A 103 6.30 -27.12 14.12
N ALA A 104 7.08 -26.38 14.89
CA ALA A 104 6.69 -25.92 16.21
C ALA A 104 5.82 -24.67 16.05
N LEU A 105 4.58 -24.74 16.51
CA LEU A 105 3.60 -23.66 16.39
C LEU A 105 3.39 -23.00 17.75
N LYS A 106 3.25 -21.67 17.76
CA LYS A 106 2.82 -20.92 18.94
C LYS A 106 1.63 -20.05 18.55
N LEU A 107 0.57 -20.18 19.33
CA LEU A 107 -0.63 -19.34 19.23
C LEU A 107 -0.73 -18.52 20.51
N THR A 108 -0.63 -17.19 20.41
CA THR A 108 -0.60 -16.31 21.58
C THR A 108 -1.55 -15.14 21.42
N LEU A 109 -2.08 -14.67 22.56
CA LEU A 109 -2.85 -13.42 22.65
C LEU A 109 -2.11 -12.42 23.54
N PRO A 110 -2.15 -11.13 23.22
CA PRO A 110 -1.76 -10.08 24.15
C PRO A 110 -2.79 -9.97 25.28
N GLU A 111 -2.42 -9.36 26.38
CA GLU A 111 -3.36 -9.11 27.49
C GLU A 111 -4.55 -8.24 27.07
N ARG A 112 -4.30 -7.29 26.15
CA ARG A 112 -5.30 -6.38 25.59
C ARG A 112 -5.21 -6.34 24.08
N GLY A 113 -6.34 -6.17 23.42
CA GLY A 113 -6.46 -6.08 21.97
C GLY A 113 -6.94 -7.38 21.32
N ALA A 114 -7.48 -7.22 20.14
CA ALA A 114 -8.09 -8.30 19.36
C ALA A 114 -7.10 -8.92 18.35
N ASP A 115 -5.88 -9.19 18.83
CA ASP A 115 -4.77 -9.72 18.03
C ASP A 115 -4.50 -11.19 18.40
N LEU A 116 -4.45 -12.06 17.40
CA LEU A 116 -3.94 -13.42 17.52
C LEU A 116 -2.59 -13.49 16.81
N ARG A 117 -1.51 -13.74 17.55
CA ARG A 117 -0.19 -13.96 16.98
C ARG A 117 0.06 -15.45 16.75
N VAL A 118 0.67 -15.73 15.61
CA VAL A 118 1.05 -17.08 15.21
C VAL A 118 2.52 -17.09 14.81
N GLU A 119 3.28 -17.95 15.45
CA GLU A 119 4.68 -18.22 15.10
C GLU A 119 4.82 -19.69 14.71
N ALA A 120 5.51 -19.93 13.60
CA ALA A 120 5.93 -21.26 13.17
C ALA A 120 7.44 -21.31 13.09
N ASP A 121 8.04 -22.30 13.71
CA ASP A 121 9.49 -22.54 13.69
C ASP A 121 9.80 -23.99 13.34
N MET A 122 11.03 -24.25 12.93
CA MET A 122 11.54 -25.57 12.59
C MET A 122 12.86 -25.80 13.34
N ALA A 123 13.02 -26.96 13.95
CA ALA A 123 14.23 -27.28 14.70
C ALA A 123 15.49 -27.24 13.81
N ASP A 124 15.39 -27.82 12.61
CA ASP A 124 16.44 -27.71 11.58
C ASP A 124 16.10 -26.58 10.61
N ARG A 125 16.59 -25.39 10.91
CA ARG A 125 16.40 -24.21 10.04
C ARG A 125 17.22 -24.26 8.75
N ALA A 126 18.19 -25.14 8.63
CA ALA A 126 18.97 -25.39 7.43
C ALA A 126 18.31 -26.40 6.49
N ALA A 127 17.22 -27.04 6.94
CA ALA A 127 16.46 -27.96 6.10
C ALA A 127 16.03 -27.33 4.80
N ASN A 128 16.28 -28.01 3.68
CA ASN A 128 15.76 -27.60 2.38
C ASN A 128 14.25 -27.84 2.37
N ILE A 129 13.49 -26.76 2.23
CA ILE A 129 12.04 -26.76 2.28
C ILE A 129 11.41 -26.33 0.95
N GLU A 130 10.16 -26.72 0.77
CA GLU A 130 9.24 -26.16 -0.22
C GLU A 130 8.40 -25.03 0.40
N SER A 131 7.55 -24.40 -0.42
CA SER A 131 6.58 -23.41 0.07
C SER A 131 5.58 -24.08 1.01
N ILE A 132 5.33 -23.45 2.15
CA ILE A 132 4.47 -23.96 3.24
C ILE A 132 3.23 -23.07 3.36
N PRO A 133 2.07 -23.50 2.83
CA PRO A 133 0.80 -22.84 3.14
C PRO A 133 0.45 -23.08 4.59
N PHE A 134 0.08 -22.01 5.31
CA PHE A 134 -0.09 -22.12 6.75
C PHE A 134 -1.38 -21.47 7.25
N LEU A 135 -2.05 -22.18 8.14
CA LEU A 135 -3.40 -22.03 8.57
C LEU A 135 -4.41 -21.93 7.40
N GLU A 136 -5.51 -22.62 7.54
CA GLU A 136 -6.61 -22.45 6.61
C GLU A 136 -7.24 -21.06 6.80
N PRO A 137 -7.75 -20.42 5.73
CA PRO A 137 -8.26 -19.07 5.83
C PRO A 137 -9.56 -19.02 6.64
N PHE A 138 -9.77 -17.95 7.39
CA PHE A 138 -11.07 -17.66 7.99
C PHE A 138 -12.06 -17.21 6.90
N LEU A 139 -13.28 -17.71 6.96
CA LEU A 139 -14.32 -17.43 5.97
C LEU A 139 -15.24 -16.29 6.42
N LEU A 140 -15.59 -15.43 5.49
CA LEU A 140 -16.66 -14.45 5.62
C LEU A 140 -17.80 -14.81 4.67
N ASP A 141 -18.88 -15.39 5.20
CA ASP A 141 -20.09 -15.68 4.43
C ASP A 141 -21.04 -14.48 4.49
N SER A 142 -20.81 -13.52 3.62
CA SER A 142 -21.62 -12.31 3.50
C SER A 142 -21.67 -11.86 2.05
N ALA A 143 -22.87 -11.48 1.58
CA ALA A 143 -23.04 -10.87 0.26
C ALA A 143 -22.38 -9.48 0.15
N ALA A 144 -22.11 -8.82 1.28
CA ALA A 144 -21.36 -7.57 1.36
C ALA A 144 -19.88 -7.79 1.73
N GLY A 145 -19.40 -9.04 1.69
CA GLY A 145 -18.02 -9.37 2.02
C GLY A 145 -17.04 -8.89 0.96
N GLY A 146 -15.90 -8.34 1.40
CA GLY A 146 -14.82 -7.90 0.53
C GLY A 146 -13.45 -8.26 1.06
N ILE A 147 -12.53 -8.56 0.13
CA ILE A 147 -11.09 -8.70 0.36
C ILE A 147 -10.44 -7.39 -0.06
N VAL A 148 -9.60 -6.80 0.80
CA VAL A 148 -8.89 -5.56 0.53
C VAL A 148 -7.38 -5.76 0.61
N VAL A 149 -6.66 -5.20 -0.37
CA VAL A 149 -5.20 -5.29 -0.46
C VAL A 149 -4.65 -4.12 -1.28
N ALA A 150 -3.49 -3.59 -0.89
CA ALA A 150 -2.71 -2.66 -1.69
C ALA A 150 -1.73 -3.45 -2.57
N ASP A 151 -1.99 -3.51 -3.89
CA ASP A 151 -1.25 -4.30 -4.87
C ASP A 151 -0.93 -3.43 -6.09
N TYR A 152 0.22 -2.79 -6.09
CA TYR A 152 0.62 -1.77 -7.06
C TYR A 152 -0.43 -0.67 -7.25
N ALA A 153 -1.06 -0.28 -6.14
CA ALA A 153 -2.10 0.75 -6.11
C ALA A 153 -2.38 1.16 -4.68
N ASN A 154 -3.12 2.26 -4.53
CA ASN A 154 -3.61 2.72 -3.22
C ASN A 154 -4.37 1.65 -2.45
N GLY A 155 -5.16 0.85 -3.14
CA GLY A 155 -5.87 -0.31 -2.61
C GLY A 155 -7.00 -0.76 -3.50
N HIS A 156 -7.24 -2.07 -3.52
CA HIS A 156 -8.34 -2.72 -4.21
C HIS A 156 -9.28 -3.43 -3.25
N LEU A 157 -10.54 -3.47 -3.61
CA LEU A 157 -11.61 -4.20 -2.93
C LEU A 157 -12.19 -5.25 -3.88
N TYR A 158 -12.04 -6.52 -3.55
CA TYR A 158 -12.58 -7.64 -4.31
C TYR A 158 -13.74 -8.28 -3.54
N PRO A 159 -14.98 -8.36 -4.07
CA PRO A 159 -16.05 -9.12 -3.45
C PRO A 159 -15.61 -10.56 -3.16
N VAL A 160 -15.94 -11.09 -1.96
CA VAL A 160 -15.53 -12.45 -1.56
C VAL A 160 -16.16 -13.55 -2.45
N ASP A 161 -17.29 -13.26 -3.09
CA ASP A 161 -18.01 -14.17 -3.99
C ASP A 161 -17.75 -13.88 -5.48
N MET A 162 -16.80 -13.00 -5.80
CA MET A 162 -16.38 -12.75 -7.18
C MET A 162 -15.76 -14.01 -7.80
N GLN A 163 -16.32 -14.46 -8.92
CA GLN A 163 -15.82 -15.63 -9.64
C GLN A 163 -15.67 -15.35 -11.15
N PRO A 164 -14.55 -15.77 -11.77
CA PRO A 164 -13.33 -16.22 -11.11
C PRO A 164 -12.70 -15.09 -10.29
N PHE A 165 -12.03 -15.44 -9.18
CA PHE A 165 -11.29 -14.43 -8.40
C PHE A 165 -10.12 -13.91 -9.25
N PRO A 166 -9.95 -12.58 -9.39
CA PRO A 166 -9.04 -12.00 -10.39
C PRO A 166 -7.56 -12.36 -10.20
N LYS A 167 -7.12 -12.50 -8.95
CA LYS A 167 -5.71 -12.75 -8.63
C LYS A 167 -5.58 -13.73 -7.48
N LYS A 168 -5.14 -14.96 -7.78
CA LYS A 168 -5.03 -16.03 -6.78
C LYS A 168 -3.83 -15.90 -5.82
N ARG A 169 -2.84 -15.07 -6.16
CA ARG A 169 -1.61 -14.93 -5.38
C ARG A 169 -1.13 -13.49 -5.35
N PHE A 170 -0.83 -13.00 -4.16
CA PHE A 170 -0.22 -11.69 -3.91
C PHE A 170 1.14 -11.91 -3.25
N ALA A 171 2.23 -11.83 -4.03
CA ALA A 171 3.57 -11.90 -3.48
C ALA A 171 3.82 -10.69 -2.56
N ILE A 172 4.14 -10.93 -1.29
CA ILE A 172 4.28 -9.85 -0.31
C ILE A 172 5.46 -8.95 -0.66
N SER A 173 6.47 -9.50 -1.31
CA SER A 173 7.57 -8.71 -1.88
C SER A 173 7.14 -7.71 -2.96
N ASN A 174 5.95 -7.88 -3.56
CA ASN A 174 5.43 -7.06 -4.67
C ASN A 174 4.21 -6.23 -4.29
N ILE A 175 3.52 -6.52 -3.18
CA ILE A 175 2.43 -5.66 -2.71
C ILE A 175 2.98 -4.50 -1.87
N ASP A 176 2.22 -3.42 -1.77
CA ASP A 176 2.71 -2.16 -1.22
C ASP A 176 2.75 -2.17 0.31
N MET A 177 1.87 -2.95 0.95
CA MET A 177 1.85 -3.17 2.40
C MET A 177 1.71 -4.67 2.71
N PRO A 178 2.41 -5.23 3.71
CA PRO A 178 2.47 -6.67 4.00
C PRO A 178 1.23 -7.16 4.77
N TRP A 179 0.04 -6.77 4.32
CA TRP A 179 -1.21 -7.22 4.90
C TRP A 179 -2.33 -7.33 3.86
N ILE A 180 -3.29 -8.19 4.17
CA ILE A 180 -4.53 -8.36 3.42
C ILE A 180 -5.69 -8.40 4.41
N GLY A 181 -6.80 -7.79 4.07
CA GLY A 181 -7.98 -7.73 4.94
C GLY A 181 -9.20 -8.41 4.35
N VAL A 182 -10.09 -8.89 5.21
CA VAL A 182 -11.42 -9.37 4.83
C VAL A 182 -12.44 -8.68 5.72
N CYS A 183 -13.44 -8.04 5.14
CA CYS A 183 -14.47 -7.35 5.93
C CYS A 183 -15.85 -7.35 5.26
N ASP A 184 -16.88 -7.30 6.09
CA ASP A 184 -18.25 -6.99 5.66
C ASP A 184 -18.37 -5.48 5.45
N MET A 185 -18.70 -5.06 4.24
CA MET A 185 -18.76 -3.65 3.85
C MET A 185 -19.96 -2.91 4.41
N VAL A 186 -20.97 -3.63 4.93
CA VAL A 186 -22.20 -3.07 5.53
C VAL A 186 -22.15 -3.13 7.06
N LYS A 187 -21.85 -4.32 7.62
CA LYS A 187 -21.78 -4.53 9.07
C LYS A 187 -20.47 -4.02 9.67
N GLY A 188 -19.41 -3.96 8.86
CA GLY A 188 -18.11 -3.43 9.24
C GLY A 188 -17.22 -4.39 10.04
N GLN A 189 -17.66 -5.59 10.37
CA GLN A 189 -16.81 -6.60 10.99
C GLN A 189 -15.77 -7.14 10.01
N GLY A 190 -14.58 -7.48 10.49
CA GLY A 190 -13.52 -7.96 9.60
C GLY A 190 -12.28 -8.47 10.32
N TYR A 191 -11.34 -8.97 9.57
CA TYR A 191 -10.00 -9.25 10.07
C TYR A 191 -8.91 -8.80 9.08
N ALA A 192 -7.75 -8.46 9.64
CA ALA A 192 -6.52 -8.27 8.86
C ALA A 192 -5.55 -9.42 9.15
N LEU A 193 -4.91 -9.92 8.10
CA LEU A 193 -3.79 -10.83 8.16
C LEU A 193 -2.52 -10.05 7.83
N ILE A 194 -1.67 -9.80 8.82
CA ILE A 194 -0.42 -9.03 8.71
C ILE A 194 0.75 -10.01 8.75
N ALA A 195 1.59 -10.01 7.71
CA ALA A 195 2.82 -10.79 7.70
C ALA A 195 3.90 -10.04 8.49
N GLU A 196 4.26 -10.54 9.68
CA GLU A 196 5.35 -9.96 10.49
C GLU A 196 6.73 -10.35 9.94
N THR A 197 6.81 -11.47 9.20
CA THR A 197 8.01 -11.88 8.42
C THR A 197 7.64 -11.93 6.93
N PRO A 198 7.62 -10.77 6.24
CA PRO A 198 6.98 -10.63 4.93
C PRO A 198 7.85 -11.02 3.74
N ASP A 199 9.19 -11.04 3.89
CA ASP A 199 10.11 -11.00 2.77
C ASP A 199 10.08 -12.26 1.88
N ASP A 200 9.81 -13.43 2.50
CA ASP A 200 9.72 -14.73 1.82
C ASP A 200 8.31 -15.30 1.97
N ALA A 201 7.29 -14.55 1.54
CA ALA A 201 5.90 -14.98 1.68
C ALA A 201 5.00 -14.41 0.57
N TYR A 202 3.82 -15.03 0.43
CA TYR A 202 2.73 -14.49 -0.37
C TYR A 202 1.38 -14.84 0.26
N PHE A 203 0.36 -14.05 -0.05
CA PHE A 203 -1.02 -14.40 0.27
C PHE A 203 -1.63 -15.19 -0.88
N ASP A 204 -2.11 -16.40 -0.60
CA ASP A 204 -2.95 -17.19 -1.49
C ASP A 204 -4.41 -16.85 -1.24
N VAL A 205 -5.19 -16.72 -2.29
CA VAL A 205 -6.65 -16.63 -2.19
C VAL A 205 -7.24 -17.98 -2.59
N ARG A 206 -7.86 -18.65 -1.63
CA ARG A 206 -8.54 -19.93 -1.83
C ARG A 206 -10.02 -19.70 -2.14
N SER A 207 -10.54 -20.44 -3.10
CA SER A 207 -11.98 -20.57 -3.33
C SER A 207 -12.50 -21.78 -2.56
N VAL A 208 -13.56 -21.57 -1.78
CA VAL A 208 -14.16 -22.57 -0.88
C VAL A 208 -15.66 -22.59 -1.07
N GLU A 209 -16.23 -23.78 -1.31
CA GLU A 209 -17.68 -23.95 -1.39
C GLU A 209 -18.29 -23.95 0.01
N ARG A 210 -19.29 -23.08 0.22
CA ARG A 210 -20.06 -23.01 1.48
C ARG A 210 -21.48 -22.55 1.20
N GLY A 211 -22.45 -23.36 1.63
CA GLY A 211 -23.87 -23.02 1.51
C GLY A 211 -24.33 -22.75 0.08
N GLY A 212 -23.77 -23.45 -0.93
CA GLY A 212 -24.07 -23.25 -2.35
C GLY A 212 -23.44 -22.01 -2.98
N ARG A 213 -22.51 -21.34 -2.28
CA ARG A 213 -21.74 -20.20 -2.78
C ARG A 213 -20.25 -20.52 -2.77
N THR A 214 -19.53 -20.05 -3.78
CA THR A 214 -18.07 -20.10 -3.80
C THR A 214 -17.55 -18.83 -3.16
N LEU A 215 -16.85 -18.96 -2.03
CA LEU A 215 -16.26 -17.85 -1.29
C LEU A 215 -14.74 -17.85 -1.44
N SER A 216 -14.17 -16.68 -1.63
CA SER A 216 -12.73 -16.46 -1.67
C SER A 216 -12.23 -15.99 -0.32
N ALA A 217 -11.10 -16.55 0.16
CA ALA A 217 -10.50 -16.16 1.43
C ALA A 217 -8.96 -16.27 1.40
N PRO A 218 -8.23 -15.27 1.94
CA PRO A 218 -6.77 -15.26 1.91
C PRO A 218 -6.17 -16.07 3.06
N ARG A 219 -5.05 -16.72 2.76
CA ARG A 219 -4.12 -17.30 3.75
C ARG A 219 -2.69 -16.94 3.37
N ILE A 220 -1.76 -17.10 4.30
CA ILE A 220 -0.33 -16.94 4.02
C ILE A 220 0.28 -18.24 3.54
N THR A 221 1.27 -18.13 2.63
CA THR A 221 2.17 -19.21 2.25
C THR A 221 3.60 -18.69 2.35
N TRP A 222 4.44 -19.39 3.10
CA TRP A 222 5.85 -19.06 3.25
C TRP A 222 6.72 -19.78 2.24
N ASN A 223 7.62 -19.03 1.61
CA ASN A 223 8.64 -19.55 0.74
C ASN A 223 9.93 -19.86 1.52
N PRO A 224 10.80 -20.74 1.01
CA PRO A 224 12.15 -20.85 1.52
C PRO A 224 12.92 -19.54 1.33
N SER A 225 13.87 -19.28 2.24
CA SER A 225 14.90 -18.26 2.07
C SER A 225 16.23 -18.95 1.78
N MET A 226 16.86 -18.61 0.67
CA MET A 226 18.04 -19.33 0.17
C MET A 226 17.84 -20.86 0.18
N ARG A 227 16.66 -21.32 -0.25
CA ARG A 227 16.22 -22.73 -0.31
C ARG A 227 16.02 -23.42 1.04
N THR A 228 16.15 -22.73 2.17
CA THR A 228 16.00 -23.30 3.51
C THR A 228 14.89 -22.62 4.31
N PHE A 229 14.51 -23.21 5.45
CA PHE A 229 13.57 -22.57 6.38
C PHE A 229 14.15 -21.29 6.97
N ARG A 230 15.39 -21.29 7.37
CA ARG A 230 16.28 -20.22 7.80
C ARG A 230 15.88 -19.47 9.07
N TYR A 231 14.62 -19.06 9.24
CA TYR A 231 14.15 -18.25 10.38
C TYR A 231 12.68 -18.53 10.73
N PRO A 232 12.26 -18.27 11.98
CA PRO A 232 10.85 -18.41 12.37
C PRO A 232 9.93 -17.54 11.54
N ARG A 233 8.76 -18.06 11.21
CA ARG A 233 7.73 -17.35 10.43
C ARG A 233 6.67 -16.82 11.36
N LYS A 234 6.32 -15.55 11.21
CA LYS A 234 5.40 -14.85 12.10
C LYS A 234 4.29 -14.15 11.32
N LEU A 235 3.09 -14.24 11.85
CA LEU A 235 1.94 -13.52 11.35
C LEU A 235 1.03 -13.08 12.49
N LEU A 236 0.26 -12.01 12.23
CA LEU A 236 -0.68 -11.45 13.16
C LEU A 236 -2.06 -11.39 12.50
N TYR A 237 -3.05 -11.99 13.12
CA TYR A 237 -4.46 -11.75 12.81
C TYR A 237 -5.01 -10.69 13.75
N HIS A 238 -5.63 -9.65 13.20
CA HIS A 238 -6.41 -8.68 13.96
C HIS A 238 -7.88 -8.83 13.61
N PHE A 239 -8.74 -9.00 14.62
CA PHE A 239 -10.19 -9.12 14.43
C PHE A 239 -10.89 -7.84 14.87
N SER A 240 -11.62 -7.19 13.95
CA SER A 240 -12.32 -5.93 14.21
C SER A 240 -13.83 -6.16 14.25
N PRO A 241 -14.55 -5.67 15.28
CA PRO A 241 -16.01 -5.80 15.37
C PRO A 241 -16.76 -4.88 14.40
N ARG A 242 -16.11 -3.80 13.92
CA ARG A 242 -16.73 -2.74 13.11
C ARG A 242 -15.68 -1.90 12.39
N GLY A 243 -16.17 -1.01 11.49
CA GLY A 243 -15.32 -0.02 10.80
C GLY A 243 -14.72 -0.52 9.47
N GLY A 244 -14.94 -1.78 9.11
CA GLY A 244 -14.56 -2.35 7.82
C GLY A 244 -13.07 -2.16 7.51
N TYR A 245 -12.75 -1.99 6.23
CA TYR A 245 -11.36 -1.80 5.77
C TYR A 245 -10.65 -0.60 6.39
N VAL A 246 -11.39 0.45 6.81
CA VAL A 246 -10.79 1.62 7.47
C VAL A 246 -10.21 1.21 8.83
N ALA A 247 -10.95 0.46 9.64
CA ALA A 247 -10.45 -0.03 10.92
C ALA A 247 -9.24 -0.95 10.74
N LEU A 248 -9.26 -1.83 9.71
CA LEU A 248 -8.13 -2.71 9.41
C LEU A 248 -6.89 -1.92 8.99
N ALA A 249 -7.04 -0.91 8.11
CA ALA A 249 -5.95 -0.02 7.71
C ALA A 249 -5.39 0.77 8.91
N LYS A 250 -6.24 1.28 9.81
CA LYS A 250 -5.81 1.99 11.02
C LYS A 250 -5.11 1.06 12.02
N ARG A 251 -5.53 -0.19 12.12
CA ARG A 251 -4.78 -1.18 12.92
C ARG A 251 -3.39 -1.43 12.32
N TYR A 252 -3.30 -1.55 10.98
CA TYR A 252 -1.99 -1.66 10.33
C TYR A 252 -1.16 -0.40 10.52
N ARG A 253 -1.74 0.82 10.47
CA ARG A 253 -1.02 2.06 10.78
C ARG A 253 -0.43 2.04 12.19
N THR A 254 -1.16 1.52 13.18
CA THR A 254 -0.62 1.35 14.53
C THR A 254 0.57 0.39 14.55
N TYR A 255 0.46 -0.75 13.88
CA TYR A 255 1.56 -1.71 13.72
C TYR A 255 2.78 -1.08 13.01
N ALA A 256 2.55 -0.35 11.93
CA ALA A 256 3.60 0.37 11.21
C ALA A 256 4.29 1.45 12.06
N LYS A 257 3.53 2.11 12.96
CA LYS A 257 4.08 3.08 13.92
C LYS A 257 5.02 2.40 14.92
N ASP A 258 4.63 1.23 15.44
CA ASP A 258 5.44 0.45 16.38
C ASP A 258 6.76 -0.02 15.73
N LEU A 259 6.76 -0.20 14.40
CA LEU A 259 7.97 -0.50 13.61
C LEU A 259 8.77 0.74 13.20
N GLY A 260 8.36 1.95 13.58
CA GLY A 260 9.04 3.20 13.19
C GLY A 260 8.83 3.61 11.72
N LEU A 261 7.82 3.06 11.04
CA LEU A 261 7.53 3.35 9.63
C LEU A 261 6.68 4.61 9.44
N ILE A 262 5.97 5.04 10.47
CA ILE A 262 5.20 6.28 10.46
C ILE A 262 6.12 7.44 10.85
N VAL A 263 6.65 8.11 9.83
CA VAL A 263 7.46 9.34 9.99
C VAL A 263 6.71 10.49 9.29
N PRO A 264 5.88 11.25 10.00
CA PRO A 264 5.09 12.32 9.42
C PRO A 264 5.95 13.42 8.78
N PHE A 265 5.37 14.15 7.83
CA PHE A 265 6.03 15.31 7.21
C PHE A 265 6.44 16.37 8.20
N THR A 266 5.74 16.54 9.32
CA THR A 266 6.13 17.44 10.42
C THR A 266 7.49 17.10 11.00
N GLU A 267 7.90 15.84 11.00
CA GLU A 267 9.23 15.39 11.39
C GLU A 267 10.25 15.46 10.24
N LYS A 268 9.83 15.08 9.03
CA LYS A 268 10.70 15.13 7.85
C LYS A 268 11.15 16.56 7.50
N LEU A 269 10.25 17.54 7.63
CA LEU A 269 10.51 18.97 7.39
C LEU A 269 11.56 19.56 8.31
N LYS A 270 11.69 19.07 9.54
CA LYS A 270 12.75 19.49 10.48
C LYS A 270 14.15 19.19 9.95
N LYS A 271 14.27 18.12 9.14
CA LYS A 271 15.54 17.68 8.54
C LYS A 271 15.78 18.27 7.16
N ASN A 272 14.75 18.39 6.34
CA ASN A 272 14.85 18.96 4.99
C ASN A 272 13.64 19.86 4.68
N PRO A 273 13.77 21.20 4.83
CA PRO A 273 12.68 22.13 4.56
C PRO A 273 12.28 22.20 3.09
N ASN A 274 13.12 21.74 2.13
CA ASN A 274 12.77 21.72 0.72
C ASN A 274 11.59 20.77 0.40
N ILE A 275 11.26 19.83 1.30
CA ILE A 275 10.08 18.98 1.17
C ILE A 275 8.80 19.82 1.05
N ALA A 276 8.72 20.99 1.70
CA ALA A 276 7.57 21.89 1.60
C ALA A 276 7.32 22.41 0.17
N ARG A 277 8.32 22.39 -0.70
CA ARG A 277 8.17 22.75 -2.12
C ARG A 277 7.35 21.73 -2.90
N ALA A 278 7.30 20.46 -2.43
CA ALA A 278 6.51 19.41 -3.02
C ALA A 278 5.02 19.46 -2.62
N PHE A 279 4.66 20.15 -1.54
CA PHE A 279 3.27 20.28 -1.12
C PHE A 279 2.47 21.17 -2.09
N GLY A 280 1.52 20.58 -2.81
CA GLY A 280 0.78 21.25 -3.86
C GLY A 280 1.58 21.46 -5.16
N ALA A 281 2.63 20.67 -5.38
CA ALA A 281 3.43 20.71 -6.60
C ALA A 281 3.04 19.54 -7.51
N PRO A 282 2.47 19.78 -8.71
CA PRO A 282 2.28 18.70 -9.66
C PRO A 282 3.63 18.07 -10.00
N ASP A 283 3.63 16.77 -10.18
CA ASP A 283 4.77 16.00 -10.64
C ASP A 283 4.87 16.09 -12.17
N VAL A 284 5.92 16.71 -12.71
CA VAL A 284 6.00 17.08 -14.11
C VAL A 284 7.23 16.50 -14.79
N TRP A 285 6.96 15.80 -15.90
CA TRP A 285 7.96 15.17 -16.76
C TRP A 285 7.95 15.74 -18.17
N GLY A 286 9.03 15.48 -18.90
CA GLY A 286 9.13 15.73 -20.33
C GLY A 286 9.65 17.12 -20.72
N GLU A 287 9.70 18.09 -19.80
CA GLU A 287 10.24 19.42 -20.05
C GLU A 287 10.83 20.00 -18.75
N ALA A 288 12.07 20.48 -18.81
CA ALA A 288 12.77 21.03 -17.66
C ALA A 288 13.47 22.37 -17.94
N SER A 289 13.12 23.06 -19.04
CA SER A 289 13.75 24.33 -19.41
C SER A 289 13.30 25.50 -18.51
N LEU A 290 14.19 26.50 -18.36
CA LEU A 290 13.84 27.75 -17.67
C LEU A 290 12.70 28.50 -18.38
N ALA A 291 12.61 28.39 -19.71
CA ALA A 291 11.52 29.01 -20.49
C ALA A 291 10.16 28.42 -20.09
N PHE A 292 10.06 27.09 -20.00
CA PHE A 292 8.86 26.40 -19.51
C PHE A 292 8.53 26.81 -18.06
N ALA A 293 9.52 26.78 -17.17
CA ALA A 293 9.31 27.14 -15.76
C ALA A 293 8.80 28.58 -15.60
N ARG A 294 9.34 29.54 -16.35
CA ARG A 294 8.85 30.94 -16.36
C ARG A 294 7.45 31.06 -16.90
N ALA A 295 7.14 30.39 -18.01
CA ALA A 295 5.80 30.38 -18.59
C ALA A 295 4.76 29.78 -17.65
N ALA A 296 5.10 28.69 -16.95
CA ALA A 296 4.24 28.09 -15.93
C ALA A 296 4.00 29.03 -14.75
N LYS A 297 5.05 29.72 -14.27
CA LYS A 297 4.93 30.72 -13.20
C LYS A 297 4.04 31.89 -13.58
N GLN A 298 4.20 32.41 -14.79
CA GLN A 298 3.33 33.48 -15.35
C GLN A 298 1.87 33.03 -15.47
N ALA A 299 1.63 31.74 -15.78
CA ALA A 299 0.29 31.14 -15.84
C ALA A 299 -0.31 30.84 -14.45
N GLY A 300 0.39 31.16 -13.35
CA GLY A 300 -0.11 30.99 -11.97
C GLY A 300 0.21 29.64 -11.34
N VAL A 301 1.11 28.84 -11.92
CA VAL A 301 1.62 27.60 -11.28
C VAL A 301 2.69 27.99 -10.26
N GLU A 302 2.32 28.02 -8.99
CA GLU A 302 3.19 28.52 -7.92
C GLU A 302 4.28 27.53 -7.49
N LYS A 303 3.95 26.24 -7.52
CA LYS A 303 4.85 25.14 -7.15
C LYS A 303 4.83 24.06 -8.22
N MET A 304 5.95 23.40 -8.44
CA MET A 304 6.07 22.30 -9.40
C MET A 304 7.30 21.45 -9.04
N LEU A 305 7.17 20.13 -9.13
CA LEU A 305 8.26 19.18 -9.12
C LEU A 305 8.61 18.89 -10.58
N ILE A 306 9.83 19.24 -10.99
CA ILE A 306 10.28 19.12 -12.39
C ILE A 306 11.40 18.10 -12.48
N HIS A 307 11.17 17.07 -13.30
CA HIS A 307 12.17 16.04 -13.61
C HIS A 307 12.90 16.34 -14.90
N GLY A 308 14.20 16.30 -14.86
CA GLY A 308 15.04 16.47 -16.05
C GLY A 308 16.32 17.25 -15.79
N ALA A 309 17.12 17.40 -16.85
CA ALA A 309 18.39 18.12 -16.82
C ALA A 309 18.26 19.45 -17.54
N SER A 310 18.81 20.50 -16.94
CA SER A 310 18.99 21.83 -17.54
C SER A 310 20.40 22.33 -17.29
N PRO A 311 20.87 23.37 -18.00
CA PRO A 311 22.11 24.06 -17.65
C PRO A 311 22.11 24.48 -16.17
N PRO A 312 23.25 24.45 -15.46
CA PRO A 312 23.30 24.73 -14.04
C PRO A 312 22.72 26.10 -13.62
N ALA A 313 22.94 27.13 -14.42
CA ALA A 313 22.39 28.46 -14.18
C ALA A 313 20.87 28.50 -14.30
N ASP A 314 20.31 27.80 -15.31
CA ASP A 314 18.86 27.69 -15.50
C ASP A 314 18.21 26.91 -14.37
N MET A 315 18.84 25.82 -13.91
CA MET A 315 18.34 25.00 -12.80
C MET A 315 18.32 25.82 -11.50
N LYS A 316 19.35 26.62 -11.23
CA LYS A 316 19.36 27.54 -10.10
C LYS A 316 18.19 28.53 -10.20
N ALA A 317 17.97 29.13 -11.36
CA ALA A 317 16.87 30.07 -11.60
C ALA A 317 15.50 29.38 -11.45
N ILE A 318 15.33 28.13 -11.89
CA ILE A 318 14.10 27.34 -11.68
C ILE A 318 13.84 27.12 -10.18
N ASN A 319 14.87 26.77 -9.40
CA ASN A 319 14.75 26.64 -7.95
C ASN A 319 14.41 27.96 -7.26
N GLU A 320 14.93 29.11 -7.76
CA GLU A 320 14.61 30.46 -7.25
C GLU A 320 13.17 30.89 -7.55
N LEU A 321 12.52 30.34 -8.60
CA LEU A 321 11.08 30.51 -8.86
C LEU A 321 10.19 29.80 -7.80
N GLY A 322 10.78 28.98 -6.92
CA GLY A 322 10.07 28.22 -5.90
C GLY A 322 9.79 26.77 -6.31
N TYR A 323 10.24 26.34 -7.46
CA TYR A 323 10.08 24.95 -7.94
C TYR A 323 11.12 24.01 -7.34
N LEU A 324 10.89 22.71 -7.48
CA LEU A 324 11.76 21.64 -7.01
C LEU A 324 12.32 20.90 -8.25
N THR A 325 13.60 21.10 -8.53
CA THR A 325 14.27 20.33 -9.60
C THR A 325 14.71 18.97 -9.11
N SER A 326 14.44 17.92 -9.86
CA SER A 326 14.76 16.53 -9.52
C SER A 326 15.45 15.81 -10.69
N LYS A 327 16.39 14.95 -10.38
CA LYS A 327 17.03 14.05 -11.33
C LYS A 327 16.53 12.62 -11.15
N TYR A 328 16.35 11.94 -12.28
CA TYR A 328 16.10 10.51 -12.36
C TYR A 328 17.40 9.71 -12.24
N ASP A 329 17.42 8.70 -11.39
CA ASP A 329 18.46 7.68 -11.31
C ASP A 329 17.86 6.28 -11.16
N ILE A 330 18.62 5.29 -11.63
CA ILE A 330 18.33 3.86 -11.44
C ILE A 330 19.62 3.12 -11.06
N TYR A 331 19.59 2.36 -9.99
CA TYR A 331 20.75 1.64 -9.45
C TYR A 331 20.66 0.14 -9.65
N GLN A 332 19.45 -0.40 -9.85
CA GLN A 332 19.19 -1.81 -10.05
C GLN A 332 19.64 -2.34 -11.41
N ASP A 333 19.49 -1.52 -12.43
CA ASP A 333 19.67 -1.98 -13.80
C ASP A 333 20.95 -1.39 -14.39
N VAL A 334 21.77 -2.25 -14.96
CA VAL A 334 23.06 -1.88 -15.55
C VAL A 334 23.13 -2.36 -16.99
N MET A 335 23.59 -1.49 -17.89
CA MET A 335 23.80 -1.83 -19.29
C MET A 335 25.10 -2.64 -19.43
N PRO A 336 25.11 -3.78 -20.12
CA PRO A 336 26.30 -4.60 -20.33
C PRO A 336 27.23 -4.02 -21.43
N ILE A 337 27.56 -2.73 -21.29
CA ILE A 337 28.51 -2.00 -22.13
C ILE A 337 29.48 -1.25 -21.22
N GLN A 338 30.75 -1.22 -21.60
CA GLN A 338 31.69 -0.34 -20.95
C GLN A 338 31.33 1.11 -21.24
N ASN A 339 31.27 1.94 -20.22
CA ASN A 339 31.05 3.35 -20.32
C ASN A 339 31.78 4.06 -19.18
N ASP A 340 32.45 5.14 -19.52
CA ASP A 340 33.23 5.96 -18.59
C ASP A 340 32.38 7.09 -17.97
N SER A 341 31.05 7.06 -18.10
CA SER A 341 30.21 8.08 -17.49
C SER A 341 30.32 8.05 -15.97
N GLU A 342 30.76 9.18 -15.41
CA GLU A 342 30.89 9.36 -13.97
C GLU A 342 29.59 9.71 -13.27
N ILE A 343 28.56 10.11 -14.04
CA ILE A 343 27.29 10.64 -13.53
C ILE A 343 26.06 9.82 -13.95
N ASP A 344 26.22 8.77 -14.75
CA ASP A 344 25.13 7.85 -15.09
C ASP A 344 25.34 6.50 -14.39
N SER A 345 24.45 6.17 -13.46
CA SER A 345 24.50 4.94 -12.67
C SER A 345 24.30 3.67 -13.50
N ARG A 346 23.67 3.77 -14.70
CA ARG A 346 23.33 2.61 -15.55
C ARG A 346 24.52 2.14 -16.41
N LEU A 347 25.49 3.01 -16.63
CA LEU A 347 26.51 2.81 -17.65
C LEU A 347 27.81 2.19 -17.13
N GLU A 348 27.90 1.90 -15.83
CA GLU A 348 29.01 1.15 -15.25
C GLU A 348 28.74 -0.35 -15.38
N TRP A 349 29.42 -1.01 -16.31
CA TRP A 349 29.33 -2.47 -16.46
C TRP A 349 30.49 -3.19 -15.77
N VAL A 350 30.15 -3.95 -14.72
CA VAL A 350 31.05 -4.87 -14.05
C VAL A 350 30.34 -6.22 -13.96
N PRO A 351 30.72 -7.22 -14.77
CA PRO A 351 30.01 -8.52 -14.81
C PRO A 351 29.86 -9.21 -13.45
N ASP A 352 30.86 -9.07 -12.59
CA ASP A 352 30.83 -9.63 -11.22
C ASP A 352 29.85 -8.92 -10.28
N ASN A 353 29.27 -7.80 -10.68
CA ASN A 353 28.28 -7.06 -9.86
C ASN A 353 26.82 -7.46 -10.19
N VAL A 354 26.62 -8.43 -11.08
CA VAL A 354 25.28 -8.84 -11.52
C VAL A 354 24.76 -9.97 -10.65
N VAL A 355 23.47 -9.93 -10.31
CA VAL A 355 22.77 -10.96 -9.54
C VAL A 355 22.91 -12.32 -10.21
N LEU A 356 23.35 -13.32 -9.45
CA LEU A 356 23.35 -14.72 -9.86
C LEU A 356 22.10 -15.41 -9.28
N ARG A 357 21.32 -16.05 -10.13
CA ARG A 357 20.15 -16.84 -9.73
C ARG A 357 20.56 -18.20 -9.18
N ALA A 358 19.64 -18.86 -8.50
CA ALA A 358 19.82 -20.20 -7.93
C ALA A 358 20.14 -21.30 -8.98
N ASP A 359 19.81 -21.08 -10.24
CA ASP A 359 20.10 -21.96 -11.37
C ASP A 359 21.46 -21.66 -12.04
N GLY A 360 22.24 -20.72 -11.51
CA GLY A 360 23.54 -20.31 -12.02
C GLY A 360 23.47 -19.28 -13.16
N THR A 361 22.29 -18.83 -13.56
CA THR A 361 22.15 -17.80 -14.60
C THR A 361 22.24 -16.39 -14.03
N ARG A 362 22.79 -15.45 -14.81
CA ARG A 362 22.76 -14.03 -14.46
C ARG A 362 21.36 -13.47 -14.67
N MET A 363 20.88 -12.65 -13.73
CA MET A 363 19.52 -12.12 -13.73
C MET A 363 19.37 -10.98 -14.75
N PRO A 364 18.53 -11.15 -15.82
CA PRO A 364 18.23 -10.06 -16.73
C PRO A 364 17.30 -9.05 -16.06
N ALA A 365 17.44 -7.78 -16.47
CA ALA A 365 16.50 -6.71 -16.19
C ALA A 365 15.53 -6.53 -17.39
N TRP A 366 15.29 -5.30 -17.81
CA TRP A 366 14.40 -5.02 -18.92
C TRP A 366 15.14 -5.04 -20.28
N LEU A 367 14.36 -5.22 -21.34
CA LEU A 367 14.82 -5.20 -22.73
C LEU A 367 14.42 -3.86 -23.36
N THR A 368 15.39 -3.13 -23.93
CA THR A 368 15.12 -1.90 -24.64
C THR A 368 14.40 -2.14 -25.97
N TRP A 369 13.83 -1.08 -26.54
CA TRP A 369 13.17 -1.14 -27.86
C TRP A 369 14.13 -1.57 -28.99
N ASP A 370 15.41 -1.23 -28.87
CA ASP A 370 16.48 -1.65 -29.79
C ASP A 370 17.12 -2.99 -29.41
N LYS A 371 16.42 -3.79 -28.58
CA LYS A 371 16.79 -5.14 -28.17
C LYS A 371 18.07 -5.27 -27.34
N LYS A 372 18.50 -4.21 -26.68
CA LYS A 372 19.61 -4.28 -25.71
C LYS A 372 19.10 -4.77 -24.37
N GLN A 373 19.78 -5.77 -23.79
CA GLN A 373 19.41 -6.37 -22.51
C GLN A 373 20.13 -5.69 -21.36
N PHE A 374 19.38 -5.06 -20.45
CA PHE A 374 19.89 -4.68 -19.14
C PHE A 374 20.00 -5.89 -18.22
N MET A 375 20.93 -5.81 -17.27
CA MET A 375 21.14 -6.84 -16.25
C MET A 375 20.88 -6.25 -14.86
N LYS A 376 20.46 -7.10 -13.92
CA LYS A 376 20.23 -6.68 -12.52
C LYS A 376 21.55 -6.58 -11.75
N ARG A 377 21.94 -5.34 -11.38
CA ARG A 377 23.07 -5.14 -10.45
C ARG A 377 22.70 -5.67 -9.07
N CYS A 378 23.60 -6.44 -8.45
CA CYS A 378 23.36 -6.93 -7.11
C CYS A 378 23.23 -5.75 -6.11
N PRO A 379 22.22 -5.78 -5.23
CA PRO A 379 21.97 -4.73 -4.25
C PRO A 379 23.15 -4.34 -3.36
N THR A 380 24.08 -5.25 -3.16
CA THR A 380 25.34 -5.00 -2.43
C THR A 380 26.13 -3.81 -2.99
N PHE A 381 25.95 -3.49 -4.28
CA PHE A 381 26.72 -2.45 -4.96
C PHE A 381 25.96 -1.13 -5.15
N TRP A 382 24.68 -1.03 -4.77
CA TRP A 382 23.85 0.15 -5.05
C TRP A 382 24.38 1.41 -4.35
N VAL A 383 24.65 1.35 -3.05
CA VAL A 383 25.15 2.50 -2.27
C VAL A 383 26.48 2.98 -2.80
N ARG A 384 27.44 2.05 -3.04
CA ARG A 384 28.75 2.38 -3.62
C ARG A 384 28.63 3.10 -4.97
N THR A 385 27.70 2.65 -5.83
CA THR A 385 27.47 3.32 -7.10
C THR A 385 26.88 4.73 -6.88
N ALA A 386 25.93 4.88 -5.96
CA ALA A 386 25.35 6.17 -5.60
C ALA A 386 26.40 7.16 -5.04
N GLU A 387 27.28 6.68 -4.16
CA GLU A 387 28.40 7.46 -3.59
C GLU A 387 29.38 7.95 -4.67
N ARG A 388 29.56 7.17 -5.73
CA ARG A 388 30.40 7.58 -6.88
C ARG A 388 29.71 8.63 -7.75
N VAL A 389 28.41 8.47 -8.00
CA VAL A 389 27.67 9.24 -9.02
C VAL A 389 27.09 10.55 -8.45
N ILE A 390 26.38 10.48 -7.33
CA ILE A 390 25.57 11.62 -6.86
C ILE A 390 26.40 12.83 -6.48
N PRO A 391 27.52 12.73 -5.73
CA PRO A 391 28.31 13.90 -5.38
C PRO A 391 28.89 14.63 -6.59
N LYS A 392 29.34 13.89 -7.60
CA LYS A 392 29.88 14.48 -8.85
C LYS A 392 28.82 15.23 -9.63
N ASP A 393 27.60 14.68 -9.69
CA ASP A 393 26.48 15.32 -10.35
C ASP A 393 26.02 16.58 -9.62
N LEU A 394 25.92 16.53 -8.28
CA LEU A 394 25.56 17.67 -7.46
C LEU A 394 26.59 18.81 -7.50
N ALA A 395 27.89 18.49 -7.66
CA ALA A 395 28.93 19.48 -7.87
C ALA A 395 28.75 20.25 -9.18
N GLN A 396 28.11 19.66 -10.17
CA GLN A 396 27.83 20.27 -11.47
C GLN A 396 26.45 20.94 -11.54
N ARG A 397 25.43 20.39 -10.84
CA ARG A 397 24.02 20.80 -10.97
C ARG A 397 23.33 20.90 -9.61
N PRO A 398 22.69 22.04 -9.28
CA PRO A 398 22.07 22.26 -7.96
C PRO A 398 20.68 21.64 -7.87
N TYR A 399 20.54 20.32 -8.05
CA TYR A 399 19.30 19.62 -7.80
C TYR A 399 18.85 19.71 -6.34
N LEU A 400 17.55 19.87 -6.11
CA LEU A 400 16.93 19.81 -4.79
C LEU A 400 16.28 18.46 -4.48
N GLY A 401 16.04 17.64 -5.50
CA GLY A 401 15.42 16.33 -5.37
C GLY A 401 16.10 15.27 -6.23
N ARG A 402 15.75 14.02 -5.94
CA ARG A 402 16.20 12.86 -6.70
C ARG A 402 15.14 11.78 -6.71
N PHE A 403 14.78 11.32 -7.90
CA PHE A 403 13.87 10.21 -8.12
C PHE A 403 14.67 8.93 -8.33
N ILE A 404 14.45 7.93 -7.48
CA ILE A 404 15.15 6.65 -7.54
C ILE A 404 14.19 5.59 -8.09
N ASP A 405 14.41 5.26 -9.34
CA ASP A 405 13.58 4.32 -10.09
C ASP A 405 13.80 2.88 -9.66
N VAL A 406 12.82 2.00 -9.88
CA VAL A 406 12.82 0.54 -9.67
C VAL A 406 12.98 0.09 -8.22
N THR A 407 13.69 0.81 -7.35
CA THR A 407 14.05 0.36 -5.99
C THR A 407 12.83 -0.09 -5.19
N THR A 408 11.72 0.61 -5.32
CA THR A 408 10.45 0.32 -4.66
C THR A 408 9.38 -0.26 -5.60
N ALA A 409 9.66 -0.39 -6.88
CA ALA A 409 8.74 -0.97 -7.85
C ALA A 409 8.87 -2.49 -7.99
N GLU A 410 10.08 -3.03 -7.90
CA GLU A 410 10.30 -4.46 -8.07
C GLU A 410 10.23 -5.26 -6.76
N GLY A 411 9.90 -6.55 -6.89
CA GLY A 411 9.89 -7.48 -5.76
C GLY A 411 11.28 -7.80 -5.22
N LEU A 412 11.29 -8.42 -4.04
CA LEU A 412 12.52 -8.92 -3.45
C LEU A 412 13.00 -10.17 -4.17
N TYR A 413 14.31 -10.32 -4.30
CA TYR A 413 14.99 -11.47 -4.88
C TYR A 413 16.29 -11.77 -4.12
N GLU A 414 16.85 -12.94 -4.35
CA GLU A 414 18.08 -13.42 -3.74
C GLU A 414 19.23 -13.41 -4.75
N CYS A 415 20.46 -13.30 -4.27
CA CYS A 415 21.67 -13.48 -5.07
C CYS A 415 22.48 -14.66 -4.53
N TYR A 416 22.84 -15.60 -5.42
CA TYR A 416 23.57 -16.82 -5.09
C TYR A 416 25.05 -16.75 -5.45
N ASP A 417 25.56 -15.58 -5.86
CA ASP A 417 26.99 -15.42 -6.10
C ASP A 417 27.78 -15.51 -4.77
N PRO A 418 28.73 -16.42 -4.62
CA PRO A 418 29.47 -16.60 -3.37
C PRO A 418 30.27 -15.37 -2.93
N LYS A 419 30.59 -14.46 -3.86
CA LYS A 419 31.29 -13.20 -3.56
C LYS A 419 30.37 -12.14 -2.94
N HIS A 420 29.05 -12.26 -3.16
CA HIS A 420 28.05 -11.31 -2.68
C HIS A 420 26.68 -11.98 -2.51
N LEU A 421 26.64 -13.07 -1.75
CA LEU A 421 25.40 -13.72 -1.34
C LEU A 421 24.43 -12.70 -0.71
N LEU A 422 23.15 -12.82 -1.07
CA LEU A 422 22.16 -11.87 -0.61
C LEU A 422 20.79 -12.53 -0.51
N THR A 423 20.17 -12.44 0.66
CA THR A 423 18.78 -12.86 0.91
C THR A 423 17.78 -11.78 0.46
N ALA A 424 16.50 -12.14 0.36
CA ALA A 424 15.41 -11.18 0.12
C ALA A 424 15.35 -10.07 1.19
N THR A 425 15.57 -10.43 2.46
CA THR A 425 15.64 -9.48 3.59
C THR A 425 16.81 -8.51 3.44
N GLU A 426 17.97 -8.99 3.04
CA GLU A 426 19.13 -8.13 2.79
C GLU A 426 18.91 -7.24 1.58
N LYS A 427 18.26 -7.73 0.49
CA LYS A 427 17.87 -6.84 -0.62
C LYS A 427 17.02 -5.68 -0.14
N ARG A 428 16.00 -5.94 0.68
CA ARG A 428 15.16 -4.88 1.26
C ARG A 428 16.01 -3.89 2.06
N GLN A 429 16.95 -4.38 2.89
CA GLN A 429 17.84 -3.52 3.66
C GLN A 429 18.74 -2.67 2.77
N ARG A 430 19.29 -3.23 1.66
CA ARG A 430 20.08 -2.45 0.70
C ARG A 430 19.26 -1.36 0.00
N GLY A 431 17.96 -1.60 -0.21
CA GLY A 431 17.04 -0.55 -0.66
C GLY A 431 16.90 0.59 0.36
N VAL A 432 16.71 0.24 1.63
CA VAL A 432 16.69 1.22 2.73
C VAL A 432 18.02 1.99 2.81
N ASP A 433 19.17 1.31 2.72
CA ASP A 433 20.49 1.92 2.78
C ASP A 433 20.70 2.94 1.63
N LEU A 434 20.33 2.55 0.40
CA LEU A 434 20.41 3.44 -0.77
C LEU A 434 19.57 4.71 -0.58
N LEU A 435 18.29 4.56 -0.25
CA LEU A 435 17.38 5.69 -0.06
C LEU A 435 17.80 6.58 1.12
N SER A 436 18.34 5.97 2.19
CA SER A 436 18.90 6.71 3.34
C SER A 436 20.12 7.52 2.93
N TYR A 437 21.01 6.95 2.11
CA TYR A 437 22.16 7.67 1.56
C TYR A 437 21.71 8.90 0.73
N VAL A 438 20.77 8.72 -0.21
CA VAL A 438 20.24 9.84 -1.00
C VAL A 438 19.67 10.94 -0.10
N ARG A 439 18.89 10.55 0.89
CA ARG A 439 18.29 11.48 1.86
C ARG A 439 19.34 12.20 2.70
N SER A 440 20.46 11.56 3.04
CA SER A 440 21.57 12.15 3.82
C SER A 440 22.25 13.32 3.10
N LEU A 441 22.11 13.40 1.77
CA LEU A 441 22.59 14.50 0.94
C LEU A 441 21.62 15.71 0.91
N ASN A 442 20.62 15.74 1.79
CA ASN A 442 19.60 16.78 1.90
C ASN A 442 18.74 16.92 0.62
N LEU A 443 18.54 15.82 -0.12
CA LEU A 443 17.69 15.77 -1.30
C LEU A 443 16.27 15.36 -0.91
N VAL A 444 15.27 15.96 -1.55
CA VAL A 444 13.89 15.46 -1.54
C VAL A 444 13.88 14.17 -2.36
N THR A 445 13.55 13.06 -1.70
CA THR A 445 13.76 11.74 -2.27
C THR A 445 12.45 11.16 -2.80
N GLY A 446 12.42 10.84 -4.07
CA GLY A 446 11.30 10.17 -4.75
C GLY A 446 11.60 8.73 -5.10
N GLY A 447 10.56 7.95 -5.39
CA GLY A 447 10.67 6.57 -5.85
C GLY A 447 9.51 6.13 -6.72
N GLU A 448 9.72 5.05 -7.47
CA GLU A 448 8.71 4.40 -8.30
C GLU A 448 7.92 3.39 -7.45
N HIS A 449 6.61 3.48 -7.44
CA HIS A 449 5.68 2.74 -6.58
C HIS A 449 6.01 2.81 -5.08
N GLY A 450 5.09 2.35 -4.23
CA GLY A 450 5.24 2.38 -2.78
C GLY A 450 5.63 1.02 -2.20
N ARG A 451 6.53 1.05 -1.23
CA ARG A 451 6.77 -0.09 -0.36
C ARG A 451 6.80 0.40 1.08
N TRP A 452 6.05 -0.26 1.92
CA TRP A 452 5.90 0.05 3.34
C TRP A 452 7.23 0.32 4.06
N TRP A 453 8.28 -0.44 3.72
CA TRP A 453 9.61 -0.32 4.34
C TRP A 453 10.39 0.93 3.91
N ALA A 454 10.01 1.56 2.80
CA ALA A 454 10.71 2.72 2.25
C ALA A 454 10.10 4.07 2.67
N VAL A 455 8.91 4.08 3.29
CA VAL A 455 8.19 5.32 3.65
C VAL A 455 9.03 6.30 4.50
N PRO A 456 9.84 5.86 5.48
CA PRO A 456 10.68 6.79 6.24
C PRO A 456 11.72 7.53 5.39
N GLN A 457 12.18 6.93 4.28
CA GLN A 457 13.24 7.47 3.43
C GLN A 457 12.72 8.26 2.23
N LEU A 458 11.48 8.01 1.78
CA LEU A 458 10.88 8.68 0.64
C LEU A 458 10.01 9.87 1.06
N ASP A 459 9.93 10.89 0.22
CA ASP A 459 9.07 12.05 0.41
C ASP A 459 7.91 12.05 -0.60
N TYR A 460 8.11 11.46 -1.79
CA TYR A 460 7.06 11.25 -2.78
C TYR A 460 7.26 9.94 -3.55
N ILE A 461 6.19 9.41 -4.11
CA ILE A 461 6.20 8.20 -4.93
C ILE A 461 5.27 8.33 -6.11
N GLU A 462 5.72 7.84 -7.25
CA GLU A 462 4.91 7.72 -8.46
C GLU A 462 4.24 6.33 -8.52
N GLY A 463 3.04 6.26 -9.05
CA GLY A 463 2.38 5.00 -9.36
C GLY A 463 1.29 4.55 -8.40
N MET A 464 1.27 5.03 -7.15
CA MET A 464 0.27 4.58 -6.17
C MET A 464 -1.17 4.94 -6.53
N MET A 465 -1.38 5.97 -7.33
CA MET A 465 -2.71 6.35 -7.81
C MET A 465 -3.16 5.54 -9.02
N SER A 466 -2.26 4.88 -9.72
CA SER A 466 -2.58 3.98 -10.83
C SER A 466 -3.14 2.65 -10.33
N GLY A 467 -3.88 1.93 -11.15
CA GLY A 467 -4.62 0.77 -10.69
C GLY A 467 -3.90 -0.55 -10.91
N GLY A 468 -3.33 -1.14 -9.87
CA GLY A 468 -2.88 -2.52 -9.82
C GLY A 468 -2.11 -3.00 -11.06
N SER A 469 -2.52 -4.13 -11.62
CA SER A 469 -1.92 -4.71 -12.83
C SER A 469 -2.07 -3.87 -14.09
N THR A 470 -2.88 -2.82 -14.03
CA THR A 470 -3.10 -1.89 -15.15
C THR A 470 -2.14 -0.70 -15.12
N SER A 471 -1.31 -0.53 -14.07
CA SER A 471 -0.48 0.66 -13.91
C SER A 471 0.63 0.78 -14.95
N TRP A 472 1.58 -0.14 -14.94
CA TRP A 472 2.76 0.00 -15.79
C TRP A 472 2.48 -0.24 -17.29
N PRO A 473 1.77 -1.30 -17.70
CA PRO A 473 1.41 -1.46 -19.10
C PRO A 473 0.44 -0.40 -19.60
N SER A 474 -0.55 0.03 -18.83
CA SER A 474 -1.63 0.91 -19.28
C SER A 474 -1.15 2.17 -19.97
N GLY A 475 -0.14 2.81 -19.40
CA GLY A 475 0.38 4.04 -19.93
C GLY A 475 0.95 3.96 -21.34
N TYR A 476 1.43 2.82 -21.74
CA TYR A 476 1.87 2.62 -23.13
C TYR A 476 0.76 2.19 -24.07
N LEU A 477 -0.19 1.43 -23.55
CA LEU A 477 -1.34 0.96 -24.29
C LEU A 477 -2.12 2.04 -24.95
N LEU A 478 -2.29 3.02 -24.17
CA LEU A 478 -3.30 4.00 -24.40
C LEU A 478 -2.67 5.27 -24.95
N ARG A 479 -1.37 5.25 -25.26
CA ARG A 479 -0.72 6.26 -26.08
C ARG A 479 -1.24 6.15 -27.50
N PRO A 480 -1.82 7.06 -27.90
CA PRO A 480 -3.02 7.84 -27.85
C PRO A 480 -3.80 7.75 -29.13
N LYS A 481 -3.71 6.67 -29.87
CA LYS A 481 -4.33 6.65 -31.21
C LYS A 481 -5.68 5.95 -31.21
N SER A 482 -5.94 5.04 -30.25
CA SER A 482 -7.23 4.36 -30.12
C SER A 482 -7.30 3.57 -28.80
N LYS A 483 -8.46 3.59 -28.13
CA LYS A 483 -8.81 2.74 -26.98
C LYS A 483 -8.71 1.24 -27.30
N ASP A 484 -8.73 0.89 -28.57
CA ASP A 484 -8.96 -0.48 -29.05
C ASP A 484 -7.71 -1.13 -29.62
N GLN A 485 -6.57 -0.45 -29.66
CA GLN A 485 -5.34 -1.03 -30.21
C GLN A 485 -4.53 -1.72 -29.09
N PRO A 486 -4.47 -3.07 -29.11
CA PRO A 486 -3.57 -3.78 -28.19
C PRO A 486 -2.12 -3.44 -28.55
N PHE A 487 -1.34 -3.16 -27.53
CA PHE A 487 0.07 -2.90 -27.63
C PHE A 487 0.85 -3.99 -26.87
N THR A 488 1.95 -4.47 -27.44
CA THR A 488 2.82 -5.45 -26.81
C THR A 488 4.18 -4.83 -26.52
N ASN A 489 4.67 -4.98 -25.32
CA ASN A 489 5.99 -4.51 -24.92
C ASN A 489 7.09 -5.32 -25.65
N PRO A 490 8.32 -4.78 -25.86
CA PRO A 490 9.46 -5.52 -26.40
C PRO A 490 9.78 -6.83 -25.69
N ASP A 491 9.45 -6.96 -24.39
CA ASP A 491 9.59 -8.18 -23.59
C ASP A 491 8.44 -9.17 -23.75
N GLY A 492 7.46 -8.89 -24.62
CA GLY A 492 6.32 -9.76 -24.92
C GLY A 492 5.13 -9.64 -23.98
N ARG A 493 5.17 -8.76 -22.96
CA ARG A 493 4.02 -8.53 -22.08
C ARG A 493 2.89 -7.83 -22.82
N ALA A 494 1.70 -8.45 -22.77
CA ALA A 494 0.48 -7.85 -23.28
C ALA A 494 -0.09 -6.84 -22.27
N TYR A 495 -0.78 -5.88 -22.81
CA TYR A 495 -1.41 -4.83 -22.02
C TYR A 495 -2.89 -5.15 -21.73
N PRO A 496 -3.47 -4.68 -20.61
CA PRO A 496 -4.87 -4.90 -20.32
C PRO A 496 -5.76 -4.17 -21.34
N LYS A 497 -6.95 -4.71 -21.55
CA LYS A 497 -7.96 -4.08 -22.39
C LYS A 497 -8.55 -2.86 -21.70
N TRP A 498 -9.25 -2.03 -22.49
CA TRP A 498 -9.90 -0.82 -21.98
C TRP A 498 -10.87 -1.13 -20.83
N GLU A 499 -11.67 -2.19 -20.94
CA GLU A 499 -12.64 -2.60 -19.91
C GLU A 499 -11.96 -2.98 -18.58
N GLU A 500 -10.77 -3.57 -18.65
CA GLU A 500 -9.97 -3.85 -17.45
C GLU A 500 -9.45 -2.57 -16.80
N TYR A 501 -9.01 -1.61 -17.62
CA TYR A 501 -8.59 -0.31 -17.14
C TYR A 501 -9.76 0.49 -16.53
N GLU A 502 -10.91 0.52 -17.20
CA GLU A 502 -12.11 1.16 -16.66
C GLU A 502 -12.55 0.55 -15.33
N LYS A 503 -12.43 -0.76 -15.20
CA LYS A 503 -12.82 -1.49 -14.00
C LYS A 503 -11.81 -1.36 -12.86
N TRP A 504 -10.56 -1.66 -13.11
CA TRP A 504 -9.52 -1.80 -12.09
C TRP A 504 -8.60 -0.60 -11.99
N GLY A 505 -8.31 0.07 -13.11
CA GLY A 505 -7.45 1.25 -13.16
C GLY A 505 -8.10 2.50 -12.61
N ILE A 506 -9.33 2.80 -13.06
CA ILE A 506 -10.06 4.02 -12.71
C ILE A 506 -11.49 3.77 -12.19
N GLY A 507 -11.88 2.50 -11.97
CA GLY A 507 -13.24 2.13 -11.52
C GLY A 507 -13.47 2.46 -10.04
N HIS A 508 -14.46 3.31 -9.74
CA HIS A 508 -14.77 3.74 -8.39
C HIS A 508 -15.37 2.66 -7.48
N GLN A 509 -15.84 1.56 -8.04
CA GLN A 509 -16.49 0.47 -7.29
C GLN A 509 -15.49 -0.43 -6.55
N TYR A 510 -14.24 -0.50 -7.04
CA TYR A 510 -13.23 -1.46 -6.56
C TYR A 510 -11.99 -0.79 -5.98
N ARG A 511 -11.92 0.53 -5.96
CA ARG A 511 -10.79 1.27 -5.40
C ARG A 511 -11.09 1.72 -3.97
N VAL A 512 -10.11 1.57 -3.10
CA VAL A 512 -10.12 2.03 -1.70
C VAL A 512 -8.76 2.64 -1.34
N PRO A 513 -8.71 3.73 -0.55
CA PRO A 513 -7.46 4.43 -0.24
C PRO A 513 -6.70 3.77 0.92
N LEU A 514 -6.34 2.48 0.81
CA LEU A 514 -5.66 1.77 1.92
C LEU A 514 -4.31 2.40 2.24
N TRP A 515 -3.55 2.79 1.21
CA TRP A 515 -2.25 3.44 1.39
C TRP A 515 -2.41 4.80 2.06
N GLU A 516 -3.32 5.63 1.60
CA GLU A 516 -3.57 6.96 2.18
C GLU A 516 -4.09 6.88 3.62
N LEU A 517 -4.95 5.91 3.94
CA LEU A 517 -5.40 5.66 5.31
C LEU A 517 -4.24 5.35 6.26
N VAL A 518 -3.13 4.83 5.75
CA VAL A 518 -1.95 4.48 6.54
C VAL A 518 -0.89 5.58 6.50
N PHE A 519 -0.56 6.15 5.33
CA PHE A 519 0.66 6.91 5.12
C PHE A 519 0.47 8.34 4.54
N HIS A 520 -0.76 8.85 4.40
CA HIS A 520 -1.02 10.15 3.76
C HIS A 520 -0.15 11.29 4.30
N ASP A 521 0.01 11.38 5.61
CA ASP A 521 0.82 12.42 6.28
C ASP A 521 2.33 12.13 6.29
N CYS A 522 2.76 11.05 5.64
CA CYS A 522 4.15 10.59 5.62
C CYS A 522 4.81 10.68 4.26
N ILE A 523 4.03 10.56 3.17
CA ILE A 523 4.57 10.47 1.81
C ILE A 523 3.53 10.94 0.78
N ILE A 524 3.97 11.72 -0.20
CA ILE A 524 3.12 12.18 -1.30
C ILE A 524 2.96 11.06 -2.32
N THR A 525 1.74 10.84 -2.81
CA THR A 525 1.43 9.86 -3.87
C THR A 525 1.00 10.54 -5.14
N THR A 526 1.43 10.00 -6.28
CA THR A 526 1.03 10.45 -7.61
C THR A 526 0.59 9.28 -8.50
N TRP A 527 0.12 9.59 -9.71
CA TRP A 527 -0.10 8.62 -10.77
C TRP A 527 1.22 8.13 -11.34
N TYR A 528 1.17 7.02 -12.06
CA TYR A 528 2.33 6.50 -12.79
C TYR A 528 2.59 7.34 -14.04
N TRP A 529 3.86 7.53 -14.41
CA TRP A 529 4.23 8.35 -15.57
C TRP A 529 3.58 7.89 -16.88
N GLY A 530 3.35 6.61 -17.05
CA GLY A 530 2.63 6.06 -18.19
C GLY A 530 1.11 6.05 -18.04
N ASP A 531 0.58 6.43 -16.88
CA ASP A 531 -0.85 6.56 -16.55
C ASP A 531 -1.09 7.91 -15.84
N SER A 532 -0.50 8.98 -16.36
CA SER A 532 -0.55 10.34 -15.81
C SER A 532 -1.97 10.92 -15.75
N SER A 533 -2.14 12.04 -15.07
CA SER A 533 -3.44 12.73 -15.01
C SER A 533 -3.92 13.20 -16.38
N ASP A 534 -3.00 13.55 -17.26
CA ASP A 534 -3.27 13.96 -18.65
C ASP A 534 -3.13 12.80 -19.67
N PHE A 535 -3.06 11.58 -19.16
CA PHE A 535 -3.08 10.38 -19.96
C PHE A 535 -4.40 10.26 -20.73
N LEU A 536 -4.33 9.86 -22.00
CA LEU A 536 -5.49 9.80 -22.90
C LEU A 536 -6.19 11.15 -23.16
N LEU A 537 -5.51 12.25 -22.94
CA LEU A 537 -6.02 13.61 -23.19
C LEU A 537 -6.81 13.75 -24.50
N VAL A 538 -6.35 13.09 -25.56
CA VAL A 538 -6.97 13.13 -26.89
C VAL A 538 -7.96 11.96 -27.10
N ALA A 539 -7.57 10.74 -26.70
CA ALA A 539 -8.33 9.53 -26.98
C ALA A 539 -9.53 9.31 -26.05
N ALA A 540 -9.42 9.77 -24.79
CA ALA A 540 -10.46 9.64 -23.76
C ALA A 540 -10.39 10.81 -22.77
N PRO A 541 -10.72 12.05 -23.21
CA PRO A 541 -10.59 13.24 -22.38
C PRO A 541 -11.45 13.21 -21.10
N GLU A 542 -12.48 12.36 -21.06
CA GLU A 542 -13.33 12.13 -19.89
C GLU A 542 -12.60 11.47 -18.70
N VAL A 543 -11.43 10.83 -18.93
CA VAL A 543 -10.63 10.20 -17.88
C VAL A 543 -9.99 11.25 -16.96
N THR A 544 -9.55 12.36 -17.48
CA THR A 544 -8.85 13.40 -16.72
C THR A 544 -9.67 14.00 -15.59
N PRO A 545 -10.93 14.45 -15.78
CA PRO A 545 -11.76 14.92 -14.67
C PRO A 545 -12.00 13.85 -13.60
N LYS A 546 -12.04 12.58 -13.98
CA LYS A 546 -12.18 11.48 -13.04
C LYS A 546 -10.91 11.27 -12.23
N LYS A 547 -9.73 11.40 -12.83
CA LYS A 547 -8.43 11.37 -12.13
C LYS A 547 -8.27 12.56 -11.19
N ASP A 548 -8.67 13.76 -11.59
CA ASP A 548 -8.71 14.93 -10.70
C ASP A 548 -9.61 14.67 -9.48
N ALA A 549 -10.77 14.06 -9.68
CA ALA A 549 -11.68 13.71 -8.60
C ALA A 549 -11.07 12.69 -7.62
N TYR A 550 -10.28 11.72 -8.11
CA TYR A 550 -9.51 10.82 -7.24
C TYR A 550 -8.41 11.54 -6.47
N ASN A 551 -7.63 12.41 -7.12
CA ASN A 551 -6.61 13.20 -6.45
C ASN A 551 -7.20 14.02 -5.30
N ILE A 552 -8.37 14.61 -5.52
CA ILE A 552 -9.10 15.39 -4.53
C ILE A 552 -9.59 14.47 -3.38
N LEU A 553 -10.22 13.34 -3.72
CA LEU A 553 -10.76 12.42 -2.72
C LEU A 553 -9.67 11.82 -1.82
N TYR A 554 -8.53 11.46 -2.41
CA TYR A 554 -7.43 10.78 -1.72
C TYR A 554 -6.38 11.75 -1.17
N GLY A 555 -6.44 13.03 -1.53
CA GLY A 555 -5.44 14.01 -1.14
C GLY A 555 -4.09 13.78 -1.81
N SER A 556 -4.08 13.20 -3.01
CA SER A 556 -2.87 12.90 -3.78
C SER A 556 -2.57 13.98 -4.82
N MET A 557 -1.42 13.86 -5.48
CA MET A 557 -0.94 14.83 -6.45
C MET A 557 -1.16 14.36 -7.90
N PRO A 558 -1.38 15.28 -8.86
CA PRO A 558 -1.37 14.94 -10.26
C PRO A 558 0.06 14.74 -10.76
N MET A 559 0.23 13.79 -11.65
CA MET A 559 1.41 13.63 -12.50
C MET A 559 1.05 14.03 -13.91
N MET A 560 1.83 14.88 -14.56
CA MET A 560 1.52 15.45 -15.86
C MET A 560 2.76 15.55 -16.76
N TRP A 561 2.53 15.56 -18.09
CA TRP A 561 3.58 15.73 -19.07
C TRP A 561 3.57 17.15 -19.63
N ALA A 562 4.77 17.74 -19.77
CA ALA A 562 4.96 19.07 -20.33
C ALA A 562 5.58 19.07 -21.74
N ASN A 563 5.86 17.89 -22.30
CA ASN A 563 6.37 17.73 -23.66
C ASN A 563 5.25 17.81 -24.73
N LYS A 564 5.62 17.59 -26.00
CA LYS A 564 4.68 17.62 -27.16
C LYS A 564 3.50 16.64 -27.06
N GLU A 565 3.54 15.65 -26.18
CA GLU A 565 2.48 14.66 -25.98
C GLU A 565 1.60 15.00 -24.77
N GLY A 566 2.04 15.91 -23.90
CA GLY A 566 1.39 16.28 -22.65
C GLY A 566 0.45 17.47 -22.73
N SER A 567 -0.24 17.71 -21.65
CA SER A 567 -1.27 18.73 -21.54
C SER A 567 -0.75 20.16 -21.62
N TRP A 568 0.48 20.43 -21.18
CA TRP A 568 1.03 21.79 -21.27
C TRP A 568 1.07 22.33 -22.71
N VAL A 569 1.36 21.45 -23.68
CA VAL A 569 1.42 21.82 -25.11
C VAL A 569 0.05 21.68 -25.79
N ASN A 570 -0.67 20.59 -25.51
CA ASN A 570 -1.88 20.25 -26.28
C ASN A 570 -3.19 20.78 -25.67
N ASP A 571 -3.25 21.01 -24.35
CA ASP A 571 -4.40 21.57 -23.65
C ASP A 571 -3.94 22.25 -22.35
N ARG A 572 -3.38 23.44 -22.47
CA ARG A 572 -2.87 24.20 -21.33
C ARG A 572 -3.96 24.51 -20.29
N GLU A 573 -5.18 24.73 -20.73
CA GLU A 573 -6.29 24.99 -19.79
C GLU A 573 -6.59 23.75 -18.94
N MET A 574 -6.52 22.57 -19.49
CA MET A 574 -6.61 21.31 -18.74
C MET A 574 -5.49 21.20 -17.71
N PHE A 575 -4.22 21.48 -18.08
CA PHE A 575 -3.10 21.50 -17.16
C PHE A 575 -3.35 22.43 -15.97
N LEU A 576 -3.76 23.66 -16.25
CA LEU A 576 -4.03 24.68 -15.23
C LEU A 576 -5.26 24.34 -14.38
N ARG A 577 -6.29 23.73 -14.94
CA ARG A 577 -7.48 23.24 -14.23
C ARG A 577 -7.10 22.15 -13.24
N THR A 578 -6.37 21.13 -13.70
CA THR A 578 -5.87 20.04 -12.84
C THR A 578 -5.00 20.58 -11.71
N TYR A 579 -4.05 21.49 -12.02
CA TYR A 579 -3.25 22.17 -11.01
C TYR A 579 -4.13 22.89 -9.97
N ARG A 580 -5.06 23.75 -10.39
CA ARG A 580 -5.92 24.48 -9.46
C ARG A 580 -6.77 23.57 -8.60
N ASN A 581 -7.39 22.55 -9.20
CA ASN A 581 -8.33 21.67 -8.51
C ASN A 581 -7.65 20.75 -7.49
N THR A 582 -6.49 20.22 -7.82
CA THR A 582 -5.82 19.18 -6.99
C THR A 582 -4.76 19.77 -6.07
N CYS A 583 -3.88 20.62 -6.59
CA CYS A 583 -2.70 21.08 -5.86
C CYS A 583 -3.03 22.06 -4.73
N LYS A 584 -4.07 22.88 -4.89
CA LYS A 584 -4.49 23.82 -3.82
C LYS A 584 -5.05 23.10 -2.60
N LEU A 585 -5.76 21.99 -2.80
CA LEU A 585 -6.21 21.14 -1.69
C LEU A 585 -5.01 20.44 -1.03
N HIS A 586 -4.17 19.78 -1.83
CA HIS A 586 -3.02 19.04 -1.32
C HIS A 586 -2.07 19.95 -0.51
N GLU A 587 -1.84 21.19 -0.94
CA GLU A 587 -1.00 22.15 -0.20
C GLU A 587 -1.48 22.34 1.23
N VAL A 588 -2.78 22.26 1.47
CA VAL A 588 -3.41 22.46 2.80
C VAL A 588 -3.36 21.18 3.64
N ILE A 589 -3.61 20.01 3.02
CA ILE A 589 -3.80 18.75 3.75
C ILE A 589 -2.58 17.83 3.75
N ALA A 590 -1.49 18.17 3.04
CA ALA A 590 -0.32 17.28 2.88
C ALA A 590 0.24 16.73 4.19
N THR A 591 0.16 17.48 5.29
CA THR A 591 0.64 17.07 6.62
C THR A 591 -0.45 16.45 7.50
N ALA A 592 -1.66 16.28 6.99
CA ALA A 592 -2.78 15.74 7.74
C ALA A 592 -2.92 14.21 7.50
N GLU A 593 -3.24 13.44 8.52
CA GLU A 593 -3.60 12.03 8.38
C GLU A 593 -4.97 11.90 7.71
N MET A 594 -5.14 11.01 6.72
CA MET A 594 -6.46 10.59 6.29
C MET A 594 -7.08 9.70 7.38
N THR A 595 -8.09 10.20 8.08
CA THR A 595 -8.68 9.51 9.24
C THR A 595 -9.75 8.50 8.84
N THR A 596 -10.54 8.82 7.81
CA THR A 596 -11.63 7.95 7.33
C THR A 596 -11.81 8.05 5.84
N HIS A 597 -12.40 7.01 5.27
CA HIS A 597 -12.99 6.97 3.94
C HIS A 597 -14.29 6.14 3.99
N GLU A 598 -15.33 6.58 3.26
CA GLU A 598 -16.61 5.88 3.21
C GLU A 598 -17.26 5.95 1.84
N PHE A 599 -17.97 4.91 1.46
CA PHE A 599 -18.91 4.91 0.36
C PHE A 599 -20.25 5.48 0.87
N VAL A 600 -20.64 6.65 0.37
CA VAL A 600 -21.84 7.37 0.81
C VAL A 600 -23.11 6.77 0.19
N THR A 601 -22.97 6.20 -1.02
CA THR A 601 -24.08 5.56 -1.77
C THR A 601 -23.84 4.07 -1.96
N PRO A 602 -24.89 3.24 -2.04
CA PRO A 602 -24.74 1.78 -2.20
C PRO A 602 -24.01 1.36 -3.48
N ASP A 603 -24.15 2.12 -4.57
CA ASP A 603 -23.45 1.93 -5.84
C ASP A 603 -21.99 2.40 -5.79
N ARG A 604 -21.54 2.92 -4.63
CA ARG A 604 -20.19 3.46 -4.37
C ARG A 604 -19.82 4.66 -5.24
N ALA A 605 -20.78 5.27 -5.92
CA ALA A 605 -20.53 6.40 -6.80
C ALA A 605 -20.21 7.68 -6.03
N VAL A 606 -20.77 7.88 -4.84
CA VAL A 606 -20.43 9.00 -3.97
C VAL A 606 -19.56 8.54 -2.84
N GLN A 607 -18.40 9.19 -2.69
CA GLN A 607 -17.40 8.81 -1.70
C GLN A 607 -16.97 10.03 -0.87
N ARG A 608 -16.53 9.76 0.36
CA ARG A 608 -16.10 10.81 1.30
C ARG A 608 -14.82 10.40 2.01
N SER A 609 -13.90 11.36 2.14
CA SER A 609 -12.69 11.25 2.97
C SER A 609 -12.68 12.34 4.04
N ARG A 610 -12.05 12.07 5.18
CA ARG A 610 -11.78 13.05 6.23
C ARG A 610 -10.32 13.02 6.64
N PHE A 611 -9.82 14.21 6.94
CA PHE A 611 -8.44 14.43 7.33
C PHE A 611 -8.35 14.97 8.76
N SER A 612 -7.22 14.73 9.41
CA SER A 612 -7.02 15.07 10.84
C SER A 612 -7.02 16.58 11.13
N ASP A 613 -6.83 17.42 10.12
CA ASP A 613 -6.95 18.88 10.21
C ASP A 613 -8.39 19.39 10.22
N GLY A 614 -9.38 18.49 10.12
CA GLY A 614 -10.80 18.80 10.04
C GLY A 614 -11.33 19.00 8.62
N THR A 615 -10.50 18.80 7.59
CA THR A 615 -10.94 18.87 6.21
C THR A 615 -11.77 17.63 5.85
N GLU A 616 -12.95 17.87 5.27
CA GLU A 616 -13.85 16.86 4.72
C GLU A 616 -13.96 17.04 3.21
N VAL A 617 -13.84 15.94 2.48
CA VAL A 617 -13.92 15.89 1.01
C VAL A 617 -15.01 14.93 0.60
N VAL A 618 -15.88 15.34 -0.34
CA VAL A 618 -16.91 14.49 -0.96
C VAL A 618 -16.79 14.60 -2.47
N VAL A 619 -16.85 13.45 -3.14
CA VAL A 619 -16.75 13.33 -4.61
C VAL A 619 -17.94 12.52 -5.13
N ASN A 620 -18.50 12.93 -6.28
CA ASN A 620 -19.51 12.21 -7.02
C ASN A 620 -18.93 11.65 -8.34
N PHE A 621 -18.67 10.36 -8.41
CA PHE A 621 -18.28 9.65 -9.65
C PHE A 621 -19.49 9.22 -10.50
N GLY A 622 -20.72 9.37 -9.97
CA GLY A 622 -21.96 8.94 -10.63
C GLY A 622 -22.39 9.88 -11.74
N GLU A 623 -23.18 9.37 -12.66
CA GLU A 623 -23.68 10.10 -13.84
C GLU A 623 -24.69 11.21 -13.46
N ARG A 624 -25.43 11.04 -12.35
CA ARG A 624 -26.47 11.98 -11.91
C ARG A 624 -25.92 12.94 -10.86
N PRO A 625 -26.35 14.21 -10.88
CA PRO A 625 -26.02 15.15 -9.82
C PRO A 625 -26.43 14.62 -8.44
N TYR A 626 -25.57 14.81 -7.44
CA TYR A 626 -25.81 14.36 -6.07
C TYR A 626 -25.75 15.54 -5.08
N ALA A 627 -26.75 15.64 -4.20
CA ALA A 627 -26.80 16.64 -3.13
C ALA A 627 -25.94 16.19 -1.95
N ALA A 628 -24.70 16.67 -1.89
CA ALA A 628 -23.71 16.34 -0.88
C ALA A 628 -23.64 17.40 0.24
N LYS A 629 -23.07 16.99 1.39
CA LYS A 629 -22.60 17.91 2.44
C LYS A 629 -21.12 17.71 2.66
N ALA A 630 -20.36 18.80 2.79
CA ALA A 630 -18.97 18.81 3.22
C ALA A 630 -18.79 19.96 4.22
N GLY A 631 -18.22 19.68 5.41
CA GLY A 631 -18.05 20.64 6.48
C GLY A 631 -19.35 21.41 6.84
N GLY A 632 -20.49 20.72 6.82
CA GLY A 632 -21.80 21.27 7.12
C GLY A 632 -22.48 22.03 5.98
N LYS A 633 -21.77 22.43 4.93
CA LYS A 633 -22.32 23.15 3.75
C LYS A 633 -22.85 22.17 2.71
N ARG A 634 -23.95 22.54 2.02
CA ARG A 634 -24.57 21.74 0.95
C ARG A 634 -24.02 22.15 -0.41
N TYR A 635 -23.83 21.13 -1.28
CA TYR A 635 -23.38 21.28 -2.66
C TYR A 635 -24.17 20.32 -3.55
N LEU A 636 -24.50 20.73 -4.78
CA LEU A 636 -25.04 19.84 -5.80
C LEU A 636 -23.90 19.45 -6.74
N LEU A 637 -23.36 18.24 -6.59
CA LEU A 637 -22.17 17.76 -7.29
C LEU A 637 -22.54 17.09 -8.62
N PRO A 638 -22.11 17.61 -9.78
CA PRO A 638 -22.26 16.90 -11.05
C PRO A 638 -21.37 15.65 -11.12
N LYS A 639 -21.38 14.91 -12.23
CA LYS A 639 -20.40 13.84 -12.51
C LYS A 639 -18.98 14.37 -12.35
N ASN A 640 -18.15 13.63 -11.62
CA ASN A 640 -16.79 14.02 -11.20
C ASN A 640 -16.72 15.35 -10.43
N GLY A 641 -17.87 15.87 -9.97
CA GLY A 641 -17.94 17.04 -9.09
C GLY A 641 -17.50 16.69 -7.67
N PHE A 642 -17.02 17.71 -6.98
CA PHE A 642 -16.47 17.54 -5.63
C PHE A 642 -16.74 18.75 -4.74
N ALA A 643 -16.63 18.53 -3.44
CA ALA A 643 -16.58 19.60 -2.44
C ALA A 643 -15.55 19.21 -1.36
N ALA A 644 -14.64 20.14 -1.06
CA ALA A 644 -13.68 20.05 0.03
C ALA A 644 -13.89 21.23 0.97
N LYS A 645 -14.08 20.96 2.26
CA LYS A 645 -14.31 22.00 3.28
C LYS A 645 -13.55 21.67 4.55
N GLY A 646 -12.70 22.59 4.95
CA GLY A 646 -11.91 22.53 6.17
C GLY A 646 -11.62 23.91 6.75
N PRO A 647 -10.85 24.00 7.84
CA PRO A 647 -10.50 25.28 8.46
C PRO A 647 -9.73 26.22 7.54
N LYS A 648 -8.91 25.68 6.63
CA LYS A 648 -8.00 26.45 5.77
C LYS A 648 -8.41 26.48 4.30
N ILE A 649 -9.45 25.73 3.90
CA ILE A 649 -9.88 25.62 2.51
C ILE A 649 -11.40 25.45 2.40
N GLU A 650 -11.95 26.08 1.38
CA GLU A 650 -13.26 25.78 0.82
C GLU A 650 -13.13 25.70 -0.69
N GLN A 651 -13.41 24.53 -1.26
CA GLN A 651 -13.23 24.27 -2.68
C GLN A 651 -14.37 23.38 -3.18
N SER A 652 -14.87 23.67 -4.40
CA SER A 652 -15.90 22.82 -5.01
C SER A 652 -15.92 22.95 -6.53
N LEU A 653 -16.32 21.86 -7.19
CA LEU A 653 -16.92 21.84 -8.52
C LEU A 653 -18.37 21.40 -8.32
N ALA A 654 -19.31 22.35 -8.35
CA ALA A 654 -20.71 22.12 -8.02
C ALA A 654 -21.64 22.86 -9.01
N LEU A 655 -22.89 22.41 -9.10
CA LEU A 655 -23.91 23.11 -9.90
C LEU A 655 -24.46 24.31 -9.11
N VAL A 656 -24.39 25.49 -9.74
CA VAL A 656 -25.01 26.74 -9.27
C VAL A 656 -25.95 27.23 -10.38
N ASN A 657 -27.24 27.31 -10.08
CA ASN A 657 -28.27 27.63 -11.08
C ASN A 657 -28.20 26.70 -12.32
N GLY A 658 -27.92 25.42 -12.10
CA GLY A 658 -27.84 24.40 -13.16
C GLY A 658 -26.55 24.40 -13.97
N LYS A 659 -25.59 25.29 -13.72
CA LYS A 659 -24.29 25.35 -14.43
C LYS A 659 -23.15 24.88 -13.52
N PRO A 660 -22.14 24.13 -14.03
CA PRO A 660 -20.95 23.79 -13.28
C PRO A 660 -20.16 25.07 -12.91
N VAL A 661 -19.81 25.19 -11.64
CA VAL A 661 -19.00 26.30 -11.13
C VAL A 661 -17.87 25.71 -10.29
N THR A 662 -16.63 26.05 -10.65
CA THR A 662 -15.46 25.80 -9.82
C THR A 662 -15.23 27.00 -8.91
N SER A 663 -15.13 26.76 -7.60
CA SER A 663 -14.80 27.78 -6.60
C SER A 663 -13.72 27.27 -5.67
N ILE A 664 -12.68 28.08 -5.45
CA ILE A 664 -11.56 27.73 -4.56
C ILE A 664 -11.27 28.95 -3.67
N ARG A 665 -11.20 28.74 -2.37
CA ARG A 665 -10.82 29.76 -1.38
C ARG A 665 -9.91 29.16 -0.33
N THR A 666 -8.71 29.71 -0.24
CA THR A 666 -7.75 29.51 0.88
C THR A 666 -7.41 30.89 1.50
N ALA A 667 -6.49 30.94 2.43
CA ALA A 667 -6.00 32.20 3.00
C ALA A 667 -5.35 33.12 1.95
N SER A 668 -4.62 32.52 0.98
CA SER A 668 -3.80 33.26 0.00
C SER A 668 -4.32 33.17 -1.44
N PHE A 669 -5.38 32.38 -1.71
CA PHE A 669 -5.86 32.14 -3.07
C PHE A 669 -7.38 32.15 -3.16
N ARG A 670 -7.89 32.86 -4.18
CA ARG A 670 -9.33 32.85 -4.53
C ARG A 670 -9.50 32.69 -6.04
N PHE A 671 -10.38 31.77 -6.42
CA PHE A 671 -10.70 31.51 -7.81
C PHE A 671 -12.17 31.16 -7.93
N THR A 672 -12.83 31.66 -8.97
CA THR A 672 -14.20 31.26 -9.34
C THR A 672 -14.30 31.28 -10.86
N ASP A 673 -14.77 30.17 -11.44
CA ASP A 673 -15.03 30.00 -12.85
C ASP A 673 -16.39 29.37 -13.03
N ALA A 674 -17.25 30.01 -13.82
CA ALA A 674 -18.56 29.53 -14.19
C ALA A 674 -18.56 29.32 -15.71
N LYS A 675 -18.46 28.09 -16.15
CA LYS A 675 -18.55 27.72 -17.58
C LYS A 675 -19.98 27.49 -18.02
#